data_9178a89df289c25331fc2035b3f4257a
#
_entry.id   9178a89df289c25331fc2035b3f4257a
#
_cell.length_a   1.000
_cell.length_b   1.000
_cell.length_c   1.000
_cell.angle_alpha   90.00
_cell.angle_beta   90.00
_cell.angle_gamma   90.00
#
_symmetry.space_group_name_H-M   'P 1'
#
loop_
_entity.id
_entity.type
_entity.pdbx_description
1 polymer ?
#
loop_
_entity_poly.entity_id
_entity_poly.type
_entity_poly.pdbx_seq_one_letter_code
_entity_poly.pdbx_strand_id
1 'polypeptide(L)'
;MTDQLMQLVDVDNFDQLFRKLGWSKPDAPREFEAHGAQLDKVATYRGMAVWVCYQLPTRPEQRLIDAELAKVSAERLVIFTDGGSQDWRWPRHAKLGSVNAKLMAHRHEIGTPDPDLRDRLEAMKIGIDDEFLSLPALVERMRQVFDRESETASSKAARLMGRLYEDLAKAGMETSQATQLLGRLLFLWFGDDTNMWTKDAFHNWLAEHTTPENLTDKLSELFDAVNNPALDRAGTPGVSREFAGLRYINGGLFSNKLDIPTLPVKFRQEVLDASGFDWSVISPAIFGSMFQTVKDSKARREMGEHYTTEANILKTLRPLFLDDLERKLEDSWDNKAELTKLHNRLAGIRLLDPACGCGNFLIVAYKELRALELRLIARRRELDWHDGIYKQEHQPRLQADGMEDTVVRMSNFAGIEIEEWPAAIASTAMLLIDHLANQHMADLLGTSMVRLPIDDFNRANIHIGNALRTNWADIVPEGNEIYCAGNPPFIGQYLKAADQKEDLQIVWGKDYAGYLDYVTGWYKKAADYLDGHPGGKFAFVSTNSIAQGQPVPALFRPLFNAGWHISFAHQSFQWASEAPGMAHVHCVIIGFEKGSQSLRKLFTYADIKAEPEEHLVKNINPYLVAAPDLFVDKRMKPLADLPEVRFGSKPTDGGFLIVEPEDYDSVMADPIAAKYVRPFRMGRELIHGKDRWCLWLVDATPEELQVSQVLRERVDAVREFRLKSKKAPTRRKAETPHMFDENHQPEAGYVGVPSVFSERRQWATVAYLDASVIAGNKVYIVSDSDGFAFAIISSLMFMTWQK
;
A
#
# COMPACT_ATOMS: atom_id res chain seq x y z
N MET A 1 18.99 21.13 -24.40
CA MET A 1 19.47 19.76 -24.73
C MET A 1 18.27 18.87 -25.11
N THR A 2 17.20 18.85 -24.33
CA THR A 2 16.04 17.96 -24.53
C THR A 2 15.27 18.28 -25.83
N ASP A 3 15.12 19.56 -26.22
CA ASP A 3 14.49 19.94 -27.49
C ASP A 3 15.31 19.49 -28.72
N GLN A 4 16.65 19.36 -28.57
CA GLN A 4 17.48 18.81 -29.61
C GLN A 4 17.33 17.28 -29.76
N LEU A 5 16.96 16.57 -28.69
CA LEU A 5 16.68 15.13 -28.77
C LEU A 5 15.36 14.90 -29.52
N MET A 6 14.31 15.66 -29.21
CA MET A 6 13.04 15.57 -29.92
C MET A 6 13.18 15.90 -31.42
N GLN A 7 13.99 16.90 -31.78
CA GLN A 7 14.29 17.16 -33.19
C GLN A 7 14.92 15.97 -33.91
N LEU A 8 15.76 15.17 -33.23
CA LEU A 8 16.32 13.96 -33.83
C LEU A 8 15.32 12.84 -33.95
N VAL A 9 14.38 12.75 -33.02
CA VAL A 9 13.23 11.85 -33.09
C VAL A 9 12.37 12.19 -34.30
N ASP A 10 12.01 13.47 -34.45
CA ASP A 10 11.13 13.94 -35.54
C ASP A 10 11.73 13.79 -36.96
N VAL A 11 13.03 13.60 -37.07
CA VAL A 11 13.69 13.35 -38.36
C VAL A 11 14.21 11.91 -38.51
N ASP A 12 13.72 10.98 -37.69
CA ASP A 12 14.10 9.57 -37.69
C ASP A 12 15.63 9.32 -37.59
N ASN A 13 16.40 10.25 -37.01
CA ASN A 13 17.83 10.11 -36.86
C ASN A 13 18.21 9.42 -35.55
N PHE A 14 17.82 8.16 -35.42
CA PHE A 14 18.01 7.37 -34.19
C PHE A 14 19.48 7.09 -33.87
N ASP A 15 20.33 6.92 -34.88
CA ASP A 15 21.77 6.71 -34.69
C ASP A 15 22.41 7.89 -33.92
N GLN A 16 22.09 9.13 -34.33
CA GLN A 16 22.57 10.32 -33.66
C GLN A 16 21.86 10.58 -32.30
N LEU A 17 20.58 10.22 -32.21
CA LEU A 17 19.81 10.33 -30.98
C LEU A 17 20.43 9.47 -29.85
N PHE A 18 20.66 8.19 -30.10
CA PHE A 18 21.19 7.29 -29.07
C PHE A 18 22.67 7.57 -28.75
N ARG A 19 23.46 8.09 -29.70
CA ARG A 19 24.81 8.60 -29.40
C ARG A 19 24.76 9.80 -28.43
N LYS A 20 23.82 10.73 -28.63
CA LYS A 20 23.65 11.86 -27.70
C LYS A 20 23.11 11.41 -26.32
N LEU A 21 22.39 10.30 -26.26
CA LEU A 21 21.97 9.66 -25.04
C LEU A 21 23.09 8.86 -24.34
N GLY A 22 24.29 8.77 -24.93
CA GLY A 22 25.45 8.10 -24.34
C GLY A 22 25.57 6.61 -24.69
N TRP A 23 24.75 6.10 -25.62
CA TRP A 23 24.81 4.70 -26.04
C TRP A 23 25.94 4.44 -27.04
N SER A 24 26.42 3.19 -27.04
CA SER A 24 27.50 2.73 -27.92
C SER A 24 26.98 2.45 -29.34
N LYS A 25 27.93 2.44 -30.30
CA LYS A 25 27.67 1.97 -31.66
C LYS A 25 27.25 0.51 -31.64
N PRO A 26 26.36 0.09 -32.57
CA PRO A 26 25.91 -1.29 -32.62
C PRO A 26 27.05 -2.24 -33.01
N ASP A 27 27.04 -3.41 -32.34
CA ASP A 27 27.83 -4.59 -32.69
C ASP A 27 27.12 -5.44 -33.77
N ALA A 28 27.80 -6.43 -34.29
CA ALA A 28 27.17 -7.37 -35.27
C ALA A 28 26.24 -8.36 -34.52
N PRO A 29 25.14 -8.85 -35.14
CA PRO A 29 24.62 -8.44 -36.44
C PRO A 29 23.90 -7.08 -36.39
N ARG A 30 24.03 -6.29 -37.47
CA ARG A 30 23.41 -4.95 -37.55
C ARG A 30 22.06 -4.94 -38.25
N GLU A 31 21.75 -5.96 -39.00
CA GLU A 31 20.50 -6.11 -39.74
C GLU A 31 19.83 -7.40 -39.31
N PHE A 32 18.52 -7.38 -39.23
CA PHE A 32 17.68 -8.53 -38.93
C PHE A 32 16.40 -8.49 -39.74
N GLU A 33 16.01 -9.61 -40.34
CA GLU A 33 14.80 -9.72 -41.13
C GLU A 33 13.81 -10.65 -40.44
N ALA A 34 12.57 -10.20 -40.25
CA ALA A 34 11.48 -10.99 -39.69
C ALA A 34 10.14 -10.61 -40.33
N HIS A 35 9.37 -11.61 -40.74
CA HIS A 35 8.04 -11.43 -41.30
C HIS A 35 7.96 -10.39 -42.44
N GLY A 36 9.02 -10.32 -43.28
CA GLY A 36 9.10 -9.38 -44.40
C GLY A 36 9.44 -7.94 -44.00
N ALA A 37 9.75 -7.70 -42.74
CA ALA A 37 10.26 -6.44 -42.25
C ALA A 37 11.75 -6.49 -41.97
N GLN A 38 12.48 -5.49 -42.42
CA GLN A 38 13.90 -5.30 -42.12
C GLN A 38 14.06 -4.37 -40.92
N LEU A 39 14.91 -4.80 -39.94
CA LEU A 39 15.23 -4.02 -38.76
C LEU A 39 16.74 -3.74 -38.74
N ASP A 40 17.10 -2.48 -38.45
CA ASP A 40 18.46 -2.03 -38.31
C ASP A 40 18.81 -1.79 -36.83
N LYS A 41 19.92 -2.38 -36.36
CA LYS A 41 20.41 -2.10 -35.01
C LYS A 41 21.17 -0.79 -34.99
N VAL A 42 20.61 0.23 -34.30
CA VAL A 42 21.17 1.60 -34.30
C VAL A 42 22.05 1.88 -33.08
N ALA A 43 21.83 1.19 -31.97
CA ALA A 43 22.61 1.42 -30.74
C ALA A 43 22.63 0.17 -29.83
N THR A 44 23.61 0.12 -28.92
CA THR A 44 23.72 -0.88 -27.88
C THR A 44 24.22 -0.29 -26.56
N TYR A 45 23.79 -0.90 -25.43
CA TYR A 45 24.36 -0.61 -24.13
C TYR A 45 24.35 -1.89 -23.27
N ARG A 46 25.54 -2.44 -22.95
CA ARG A 46 25.73 -3.58 -22.05
C ARG A 46 24.78 -4.76 -22.31
N GLY A 47 24.53 -5.07 -23.58
CA GLY A 47 23.64 -6.18 -23.99
C GLY A 47 22.21 -5.76 -24.36
N MET A 48 21.77 -4.57 -24.00
CA MET A 48 20.53 -4.02 -24.54
C MET A 48 20.76 -3.44 -25.92
N ALA A 49 19.86 -3.71 -26.87
CA ALA A 49 19.96 -3.23 -28.24
C ALA A 49 18.75 -2.38 -28.62
N VAL A 50 19.00 -1.37 -29.48
CA VAL A 50 17.94 -0.56 -30.09
C VAL A 50 17.83 -0.93 -31.55
N TRP A 51 16.64 -1.32 -31.97
CA TRP A 51 16.30 -1.73 -33.33
C TRP A 51 15.31 -0.77 -33.95
N VAL A 52 15.47 -0.46 -35.23
CA VAL A 52 14.56 0.41 -35.96
C VAL A 52 14.04 -0.32 -37.19
N CYS A 53 12.75 -0.30 -37.38
CA CYS A 53 12.05 -0.75 -38.59
C CYS A 53 11.44 0.49 -39.29
N TYR A 54 11.89 0.74 -40.49
CA TYR A 54 11.39 1.87 -41.29
C TYR A 54 10.07 1.53 -42.03
N GLN A 55 9.25 0.77 -41.36
CA GLN A 55 7.86 0.47 -41.68
C GLN A 55 7.03 0.51 -40.41
N LEU A 56 5.77 0.83 -40.50
CA LEU A 56 4.83 0.83 -39.40
C LEU A 56 3.77 -0.27 -39.58
N PRO A 57 4.10 -1.54 -39.34
CA PRO A 57 3.17 -2.65 -39.44
C PRO A 57 2.03 -2.52 -38.41
N THR A 58 0.98 -3.31 -38.60
CA THR A 58 -0.10 -3.39 -37.60
C THR A 58 0.42 -3.95 -36.28
N ARG A 59 -0.27 -3.62 -35.18
CA ARG A 59 0.13 -4.10 -33.84
C ARG A 59 0.33 -5.62 -33.73
N PRO A 60 -0.52 -6.49 -34.34
CA PRO A 60 -0.25 -7.92 -34.38
C PRO A 60 1.04 -8.28 -35.12
N GLU A 61 1.33 -7.64 -36.24
CA GLU A 61 2.55 -7.88 -37.01
C GLU A 61 3.80 -7.41 -36.23
N GLN A 62 3.74 -6.25 -35.59
CA GLN A 62 4.82 -5.79 -34.69
C GLN A 62 5.15 -6.81 -33.59
N ARG A 63 4.15 -7.49 -33.05
CA ARG A 63 4.36 -8.57 -32.05
C ARG A 63 5.06 -9.78 -32.63
N LEU A 64 4.69 -10.20 -33.85
CA LEU A 64 5.34 -11.31 -34.55
C LEU A 64 6.82 -10.99 -34.85
N ILE A 65 7.09 -9.78 -35.33
CA ILE A 65 8.45 -9.30 -35.60
C ILE A 65 9.27 -9.29 -34.31
N ASP A 66 8.72 -8.73 -33.23
CA ASP A 66 9.38 -8.67 -31.93
C ASP A 66 9.67 -10.07 -31.35
N ALA A 67 8.76 -11.01 -31.50
CA ALA A 67 8.92 -12.38 -31.03
C ALA A 67 10.10 -13.09 -31.72
N GLU A 68 10.30 -12.88 -33.05
CA GLU A 68 11.46 -13.41 -33.77
C GLU A 68 12.75 -12.68 -33.33
N LEU A 69 12.69 -11.35 -33.21
CA LEU A 69 13.83 -10.56 -32.76
C LEU A 69 14.28 -10.94 -31.33
N ALA A 70 13.33 -11.32 -30.47
CA ALA A 70 13.60 -11.74 -29.10
C ALA A 70 14.55 -12.95 -29.00
N LYS A 71 14.62 -13.78 -30.05
CA LYS A 71 15.52 -14.95 -30.09
C LYS A 71 16.98 -14.57 -30.20
N VAL A 72 17.28 -13.38 -30.75
CA VAL A 72 18.63 -12.86 -30.96
C VAL A 72 18.97 -11.63 -30.13
N SER A 73 17.97 -10.98 -29.54
CA SER A 73 18.13 -9.75 -28.75
C SER A 73 17.17 -9.79 -27.56
N ALA A 74 17.64 -10.28 -26.42
CA ALA A 74 16.81 -10.45 -25.22
C ALA A 74 16.33 -9.11 -24.66
N GLU A 75 17.26 -8.22 -24.32
CA GLU A 75 16.91 -6.85 -23.89
C GLU A 75 16.95 -5.92 -25.11
N ARG A 76 15.83 -5.29 -25.41
CA ARG A 76 15.67 -4.52 -26.63
C ARG A 76 14.66 -3.39 -26.53
N LEU A 77 14.88 -2.38 -27.33
CA LEU A 77 13.91 -1.36 -27.70
C LEU A 77 13.69 -1.47 -29.23
N VAL A 78 12.45 -1.50 -29.68
CA VAL A 78 12.12 -1.55 -31.11
C VAL A 78 11.29 -0.34 -31.48
N ILE A 79 11.75 0.38 -32.50
CA ILE A 79 11.06 1.58 -33.02
C ILE A 79 10.57 1.26 -34.43
N PHE A 80 9.27 1.35 -34.65
CA PHE A 80 8.64 1.24 -35.96
C PHE A 80 8.26 2.64 -36.41
N THR A 81 8.62 3.03 -37.63
CA THR A 81 8.34 4.37 -38.16
C THR A 81 7.96 4.31 -39.64
N ASP A 82 7.02 5.15 -40.06
CA ASP A 82 6.67 5.39 -41.47
C ASP A 82 7.00 6.81 -41.93
N GLY A 83 7.72 7.58 -41.09
CA GLY A 83 8.06 8.98 -41.35
C GLY A 83 6.94 9.97 -41.02
N GLY A 84 5.76 9.49 -40.57
CA GLY A 84 4.64 10.31 -40.08
C GLY A 84 4.35 10.06 -38.62
N SER A 85 4.46 8.80 -38.20
CA SER A 85 4.31 8.40 -36.81
C SER A 85 5.27 7.29 -36.44
N GLN A 86 5.54 7.14 -35.15
CA GLN A 86 6.46 6.18 -34.59
C GLN A 86 5.77 5.38 -33.49
N ASP A 87 5.93 4.03 -33.51
CA ASP A 87 5.58 3.14 -32.41
C ASP A 87 6.86 2.68 -31.72
N TRP A 88 7.12 3.17 -30.51
CA TRP A 88 8.21 2.75 -29.68
C TRP A 88 7.77 1.56 -28.85
N ARG A 89 8.47 0.42 -28.95
CA ARG A 89 8.12 -0.84 -28.33
C ARG A 89 9.24 -1.37 -27.46
N TRP A 90 8.92 -1.77 -26.27
CA TRP A 90 9.85 -2.46 -25.37
C TRP A 90 9.14 -3.59 -24.64
N PRO A 91 9.81 -4.71 -24.38
CA PRO A 91 9.26 -5.77 -23.58
C PRO A 91 9.22 -5.32 -22.10
N ARG A 92 8.08 -5.46 -21.46
CA ARG A 92 7.91 -5.14 -20.05
C ARG A 92 8.77 -6.04 -19.14
N HIS A 93 9.00 -7.28 -19.61
CA HIS A 93 9.97 -8.21 -19.05
C HIS A 93 10.70 -8.83 -20.24
N ALA A 94 12.00 -9.08 -20.11
CA ALA A 94 12.76 -9.80 -21.10
C ALA A 94 12.11 -11.16 -21.36
N LYS A 95 11.38 -11.28 -22.46
CA LYS A 95 10.76 -12.53 -22.89
C LYS A 95 11.43 -13.02 -24.16
N LEU A 96 12.10 -14.15 -24.03
CA LEU A 96 12.73 -14.81 -25.19
C LEU A 96 11.63 -15.47 -26.04
N GLY A 97 11.37 -14.90 -27.22
CA GLY A 97 10.68 -15.58 -28.32
C GLY A 97 9.19 -15.85 -28.18
N SER A 98 8.48 -15.24 -27.26
CA SER A 98 7.03 -15.43 -27.11
C SER A 98 6.23 -14.50 -28.01
N VAL A 99 5.39 -15.05 -28.90
CA VAL A 99 4.43 -14.33 -29.73
C VAL A 99 3.40 -13.54 -28.90
N ASN A 100 3.20 -13.96 -27.65
CA ASN A 100 2.27 -13.35 -26.70
C ASN A 100 2.95 -12.35 -25.75
N ALA A 101 4.23 -12.00 -25.99
CA ALA A 101 4.90 -10.99 -25.19
C ALA A 101 4.19 -9.64 -25.34
N LYS A 102 3.69 -9.09 -24.24
CA LYS A 102 3.17 -7.73 -24.25
C LYS A 102 4.31 -6.76 -24.41
N LEU A 103 4.31 -6.14 -25.58
CA LEU A 103 5.15 -5.00 -25.84
C LEU A 103 4.45 -3.78 -25.30
N MET A 104 5.08 -3.11 -24.38
CA MET A 104 4.70 -1.74 -24.03
C MET A 104 4.85 -0.90 -25.30
N ALA A 105 3.96 0.05 -25.47
CA ALA A 105 3.90 0.89 -26.66
C ALA A 105 3.79 2.34 -26.29
N HIS A 106 4.60 3.15 -26.94
CA HIS A 106 4.38 4.57 -27.00
C HIS A 106 4.25 5.00 -28.45
N ARG A 107 3.17 5.71 -28.80
CA ARG A 107 2.97 6.25 -30.12
C ARG A 107 3.31 7.73 -30.10
N HIS A 108 4.22 8.11 -30.98
CA HIS A 108 4.61 9.49 -31.22
C HIS A 108 4.17 9.92 -32.61
N GLU A 109 3.50 11.07 -32.72
CA GLU A 109 3.19 11.71 -34.00
C GLU A 109 4.26 12.76 -34.29
N ILE A 110 4.98 12.57 -35.39
CA ILE A 110 6.12 13.42 -35.76
C ILE A 110 5.72 14.91 -35.81
N GLY A 111 6.54 15.75 -35.19
CA GLY A 111 6.30 17.19 -35.11
C GLY A 111 5.30 17.64 -34.04
N THR A 112 4.78 16.74 -33.22
CA THR A 112 3.90 17.08 -32.10
C THR A 112 4.66 17.11 -30.77
N PRO A 113 4.32 18.01 -29.83
CA PRO A 113 4.91 17.99 -28.50
C PRO A 113 4.54 16.70 -27.75
N ASP A 114 5.54 15.97 -27.28
CA ASP A 114 5.36 14.70 -26.57
C ASP A 114 6.18 14.70 -25.27
N PRO A 115 5.60 15.17 -24.16
CA PRO A 115 6.28 15.22 -22.87
C PRO A 115 6.58 13.83 -22.33
N ASP A 116 5.75 12.83 -22.62
CA ASP A 116 5.94 11.46 -22.14
C ASP A 116 7.15 10.79 -22.82
N LEU A 117 7.29 10.96 -24.15
CA LEU A 117 8.46 10.47 -24.87
C LEU A 117 9.74 11.20 -24.41
N ARG A 118 9.65 12.50 -24.13
CA ARG A 118 10.75 13.27 -23.57
C ARG A 118 11.25 12.71 -22.24
N ASP A 119 10.35 12.40 -21.32
CA ASP A 119 10.70 11.80 -20.01
C ASP A 119 11.35 10.42 -20.19
N ARG A 120 10.89 9.63 -21.16
CA ARG A 120 11.49 8.32 -21.49
C ARG A 120 12.89 8.46 -22.07
N LEU A 121 13.11 9.43 -22.95
CA LEU A 121 14.45 9.71 -23.49
C LEU A 121 15.43 10.11 -22.38
N GLU A 122 14.98 10.93 -21.42
CA GLU A 122 15.83 11.30 -20.28
C GLU A 122 16.15 10.10 -19.38
N ALA A 123 15.21 9.16 -19.18
CA ALA A 123 15.45 7.92 -18.43
C ALA A 123 16.45 6.97 -19.14
N MET A 124 16.53 7.03 -20.46
CA MET A 124 17.49 6.25 -21.28
C MET A 124 18.88 6.90 -21.39
N LYS A 125 19.05 8.13 -20.91
CA LYS A 125 20.30 8.86 -21.01
C LYS A 125 21.36 8.29 -20.06
N ILE A 126 22.57 8.13 -20.58
CA ILE A 126 23.73 7.65 -19.85
C ILE A 126 24.68 8.86 -19.68
N GLY A 127 24.76 9.36 -18.44
CA GLY A 127 25.60 10.49 -18.09
C GLY A 127 27.04 10.08 -17.73
N ILE A 128 27.90 11.07 -17.49
CA ILE A 128 29.29 10.86 -17.04
C ILE A 128 29.32 10.17 -15.68
N ASP A 129 28.34 10.45 -14.81
CA ASP A 129 28.16 9.83 -13.49
C ASP A 129 27.65 8.39 -13.59
N ASP A 130 27.14 7.98 -14.75
CA ASP A 130 26.61 6.64 -15.04
C ASP A 130 27.66 5.67 -15.60
N GLU A 131 28.98 5.98 -15.55
CA GLU A 131 30.03 5.15 -16.15
C GLU A 131 29.99 3.68 -15.68
N PHE A 132 29.48 3.43 -14.50
CA PHE A 132 29.30 2.09 -13.91
C PHE A 132 27.83 1.62 -13.89
N LEU A 133 26.92 2.31 -14.56
CA LEU A 133 25.49 1.91 -14.56
C LEU A 133 25.36 0.50 -15.16
N SER A 134 24.88 -0.43 -14.36
CA SER A 134 24.61 -1.80 -14.81
C SER A 134 23.37 -1.86 -15.70
N LEU A 135 23.27 -2.89 -16.56
CA LEU A 135 22.07 -3.10 -17.37
C LEU A 135 20.78 -3.24 -16.50
N PRO A 136 20.77 -4.01 -15.40
CA PRO A 136 19.59 -4.05 -14.52
C PRO A 136 19.20 -2.67 -13.96
N ALA A 137 20.17 -1.84 -13.59
CA ALA A 137 19.89 -0.50 -13.07
C ALA A 137 19.33 0.45 -14.16
N LEU A 138 19.83 0.36 -15.40
CA LEU A 138 19.26 1.09 -16.53
C LEU A 138 17.82 0.65 -16.81
N VAL A 139 17.57 -0.66 -16.87
CA VAL A 139 16.23 -1.24 -17.10
C VAL A 139 15.27 -0.83 -15.99
N GLU A 140 15.71 -0.81 -14.74
CA GLU A 140 14.89 -0.34 -13.62
C GLU A 140 14.56 1.16 -13.72
N ARG A 141 15.54 2.00 -14.06
CA ARG A 141 15.33 3.43 -14.30
C ARG A 141 14.34 3.68 -15.45
N MET A 142 14.42 2.90 -16.52
CA MET A 142 13.46 2.93 -17.62
C MET A 142 12.07 2.51 -17.13
N ARG A 143 11.97 1.42 -16.38
CA ARG A 143 10.68 0.93 -15.83
C ARG A 143 9.96 1.97 -14.99
N GLN A 144 10.65 2.68 -14.11
CA GLN A 144 10.03 3.70 -13.26
C GLN A 144 9.32 4.79 -14.07
N VAL A 145 9.85 5.15 -15.22
CA VAL A 145 9.21 6.14 -16.11
C VAL A 145 8.11 5.51 -16.96
N PHE A 146 8.28 4.24 -17.35
CA PHE A 146 7.33 3.51 -18.18
C PHE A 146 6.12 3.00 -17.37
N ASP A 147 6.27 2.75 -16.07
CA ASP A 147 5.18 2.33 -15.19
C ASP A 147 4.16 3.44 -14.88
N ARG A 148 4.46 4.70 -15.19
CA ARG A 148 3.45 5.78 -15.20
C ARG A 148 2.26 5.48 -16.14
N GLU A 149 2.47 4.71 -17.21
CA GLU A 149 1.37 4.25 -18.07
C GLU A 149 0.50 3.19 -17.39
N SER A 150 1.10 2.34 -16.56
CA SER A 150 0.35 1.38 -15.74
C SER A 150 -0.55 2.09 -14.74
N GLU A 151 -0.08 3.16 -14.10
CA GLU A 151 -0.90 4.01 -13.23
C GLU A 151 -2.05 4.66 -14.00
N THR A 152 -1.80 5.13 -15.22
CA THR A 152 -2.84 5.71 -16.08
C THR A 152 -3.86 4.66 -16.52
N ALA A 153 -3.41 3.44 -16.87
CA ALA A 153 -4.27 2.31 -17.20
C ALA A 153 -5.11 1.90 -16.00
N SER A 154 -4.51 1.81 -14.82
CA SER A 154 -5.19 1.50 -13.57
C SER A 154 -6.25 2.54 -13.21
N SER A 155 -5.95 3.83 -13.41
CA SER A 155 -6.91 4.90 -13.20
C SER A 155 -8.08 4.87 -14.20
N LYS A 156 -7.83 4.46 -15.46
CA LYS A 156 -8.88 4.24 -16.47
C LYS A 156 -9.75 3.05 -16.10
N ALA A 157 -9.15 1.94 -15.72
CA ALA A 157 -9.84 0.73 -15.29
C ALA A 157 -10.71 1.00 -14.05
N ALA A 158 -10.18 1.69 -13.04
CA ALA A 158 -10.92 2.06 -11.84
C ALA A 158 -12.13 2.96 -12.15
N ARG A 159 -11.98 3.94 -13.05
CA ARG A 159 -13.10 4.78 -13.49
C ARG A 159 -14.17 4.00 -14.25
N LEU A 160 -13.77 3.03 -15.05
CA LEU A 160 -14.66 2.16 -15.79
C LEU A 160 -15.46 1.27 -14.83
N MET A 161 -14.78 0.64 -13.86
CA MET A 161 -15.41 -0.14 -12.81
C MET A 161 -16.36 0.71 -11.96
N GLY A 162 -15.99 1.95 -11.63
CA GLY A 162 -16.84 2.89 -10.89
C GLY A 162 -18.14 3.21 -11.61
N ARG A 163 -18.12 3.43 -12.94
CA ARG A 163 -19.34 3.67 -13.73
C ARG A 163 -20.27 2.45 -13.74
N LEU A 164 -19.71 1.27 -14.01
CA LEU A 164 -20.48 0.02 -13.97
C LEU A 164 -21.14 -0.20 -12.60
N TYR A 165 -20.41 0.11 -11.54
CA TYR A 165 -20.98 0.02 -10.18
C TYR A 165 -22.13 0.99 -9.95
N GLU A 166 -21.99 2.24 -10.37
CA GLU A 166 -23.06 3.23 -10.26
C GLU A 166 -24.35 2.77 -10.96
N ASP A 167 -24.22 2.12 -12.10
CA ASP A 167 -25.36 1.60 -12.85
C ASP A 167 -26.02 0.42 -12.14
N LEU A 168 -25.25 -0.47 -11.54
CA LEU A 168 -25.75 -1.57 -10.70
C LEU A 168 -26.47 -1.03 -9.45
N ALA A 169 -25.90 -0.03 -8.79
CA ALA A 169 -26.51 0.62 -7.63
C ALA A 169 -27.83 1.33 -8.01
N LYS A 170 -27.88 2.00 -9.17
CA LYS A 170 -29.13 2.60 -9.71
C LYS A 170 -30.18 1.55 -10.07
N ALA A 171 -29.78 0.35 -10.48
CA ALA A 171 -30.67 -0.79 -10.71
C ALA A 171 -31.18 -1.44 -9.40
N GLY A 172 -30.73 -0.96 -8.24
CA GLY A 172 -31.14 -1.46 -6.92
C GLY A 172 -30.39 -2.69 -6.45
N MET A 173 -29.26 -3.04 -7.07
CA MET A 173 -28.43 -4.15 -6.65
C MET A 173 -27.71 -3.83 -5.33
N GLU A 174 -27.73 -4.77 -4.38
CA GLU A 174 -27.03 -4.63 -3.10
C GLU A 174 -25.52 -4.51 -3.33
N THR A 175 -24.84 -3.68 -2.51
CA THR A 175 -23.42 -3.37 -2.67
C THR A 175 -22.54 -4.62 -2.72
N SER A 176 -22.80 -5.60 -1.86
CA SER A 176 -22.00 -6.84 -1.82
C SER A 176 -22.15 -7.64 -3.13
N GLN A 177 -23.37 -7.75 -3.63
CA GLN A 177 -23.65 -8.48 -4.87
C GLN A 177 -23.17 -7.75 -6.12
N ALA A 178 -23.33 -6.41 -6.16
CA ALA A 178 -22.79 -5.57 -7.26
C ALA A 178 -21.27 -5.72 -7.39
N THR A 179 -20.58 -5.70 -6.25
CA THR A 179 -19.12 -5.88 -6.22
C THR A 179 -18.72 -7.29 -6.65
N GLN A 180 -19.48 -8.33 -6.25
CA GLN A 180 -19.26 -9.72 -6.72
C GLN A 180 -19.45 -9.84 -8.24
N LEU A 181 -20.50 -9.24 -8.79
CA LEU A 181 -20.73 -9.24 -10.23
C LEU A 181 -19.57 -8.60 -10.99
N LEU A 182 -19.12 -7.43 -10.53
CA LEU A 182 -17.99 -6.74 -11.15
C LEU A 182 -16.69 -7.53 -11.04
N GLY A 183 -16.47 -8.23 -9.93
CA GLY A 183 -15.31 -9.11 -9.75
C GLY A 183 -15.30 -10.27 -10.73
N ARG A 184 -16.47 -10.87 -10.98
CA ARG A 184 -16.63 -11.93 -12.00
C ARG A 184 -16.35 -11.42 -13.40
N LEU A 185 -16.88 -10.25 -13.77
CA LEU A 185 -16.63 -9.63 -15.06
C LEU A 185 -15.15 -9.29 -15.25
N LEU A 186 -14.52 -8.70 -14.23
CA LEU A 186 -13.09 -8.38 -14.26
C LEU A 186 -12.22 -9.62 -14.47
N PHE A 187 -12.54 -10.72 -13.77
CA PHE A 187 -11.86 -11.99 -13.94
C PHE A 187 -12.00 -12.52 -15.36
N LEU A 188 -13.20 -12.44 -15.96
CA LEU A 188 -13.46 -12.92 -17.31
C LEU A 188 -12.70 -12.07 -18.36
N TRP A 189 -12.68 -10.75 -18.23
CA TRP A 189 -11.88 -9.90 -19.12
C TRP A 189 -10.38 -10.14 -18.99
N PHE A 190 -9.89 -10.30 -17.74
CA PHE A 190 -8.49 -10.61 -17.51
C PHE A 190 -8.10 -11.97 -18.12
N GLY A 191 -8.98 -12.94 -17.99
CA GLY A 191 -8.78 -14.28 -18.59
C GLY A 191 -8.70 -14.26 -20.11
N ASP A 192 -9.53 -13.42 -20.77
CA ASP A 192 -9.47 -13.22 -22.23
C ASP A 192 -8.12 -12.63 -22.65
N ASP A 193 -7.62 -11.65 -21.90
CA ASP A 193 -6.40 -10.93 -22.24
C ASP A 193 -5.11 -11.65 -21.84
N THR A 194 -5.20 -12.62 -20.92
CA THR A 194 -4.04 -13.41 -20.47
C THR A 194 -4.00 -14.83 -21.02
N ASN A 195 -4.80 -15.14 -22.04
CA ASN A 195 -4.88 -16.47 -22.66
C ASN A 195 -5.17 -17.62 -21.66
N MET A 196 -6.01 -17.37 -20.65
CA MET A 196 -6.49 -18.41 -19.74
C MET A 196 -7.31 -19.48 -20.48
N TRP A 197 -7.97 -19.03 -21.53
CA TRP A 197 -8.77 -19.79 -22.47
C TRP A 197 -8.56 -19.27 -23.90
N THR A 198 -9.41 -19.67 -24.84
CA THR A 198 -9.36 -19.17 -26.21
C THR A 198 -9.46 -17.65 -26.20
N LYS A 199 -8.56 -16.99 -26.90
CA LYS A 199 -8.47 -15.52 -26.94
C LYS A 199 -9.82 -14.90 -27.30
N ASP A 200 -10.19 -13.86 -26.55
CA ASP A 200 -11.42 -13.10 -26.72
C ASP A 200 -12.71 -13.95 -26.63
N ALA A 201 -12.66 -15.13 -25.97
CA ALA A 201 -13.83 -16.02 -25.89
C ALA A 201 -14.99 -15.38 -25.12
N PHE A 202 -14.72 -14.67 -24.02
CA PHE A 202 -15.75 -13.97 -23.27
C PHE A 202 -16.29 -12.76 -24.05
N HIS A 203 -15.42 -11.98 -24.69
CA HIS A 203 -15.83 -10.87 -25.53
C HIS A 203 -16.75 -11.33 -26.67
N ASN A 204 -16.35 -12.37 -27.41
CA ASN A 204 -17.14 -12.90 -28.50
C ASN A 204 -18.48 -13.46 -28.01
N TRP A 205 -18.46 -14.20 -26.93
CA TRP A 205 -19.67 -14.71 -26.30
C TRP A 205 -20.64 -13.57 -25.91
N LEU A 206 -20.12 -12.50 -25.29
CA LEU A 206 -20.91 -11.34 -24.89
C LEU A 206 -21.52 -10.63 -26.11
N ALA A 207 -20.75 -10.51 -27.20
CA ALA A 207 -21.19 -9.86 -28.42
C ALA A 207 -22.27 -10.67 -29.18
N GLU A 208 -22.08 -12.00 -29.29
CA GLU A 208 -22.88 -12.87 -30.15
C GLU A 208 -24.13 -13.45 -29.46
N HIS A 209 -24.07 -13.69 -28.13
CA HIS A 209 -25.11 -14.43 -27.42
C HIS A 209 -25.92 -13.59 -26.43
N THR A 210 -25.59 -12.32 -26.26
CA THR A 210 -26.33 -11.43 -25.36
C THR A 210 -27.03 -10.29 -26.08
N THR A 211 -28.16 -9.86 -25.52
CA THR A 211 -28.87 -8.62 -25.85
C THR A 211 -29.12 -7.84 -24.55
N PRO A 212 -29.50 -6.54 -24.62
CA PRO A 212 -29.85 -5.82 -23.40
C PRO A 212 -30.94 -6.49 -22.56
N GLU A 213 -31.86 -7.20 -23.20
CA GLU A 213 -33.02 -7.86 -22.55
C GLU A 213 -32.65 -9.18 -21.89
N ASN A 214 -31.69 -9.94 -22.45
CA ASN A 214 -31.35 -11.26 -21.94
C ASN A 214 -30.04 -11.28 -21.14
N LEU A 215 -29.34 -10.15 -20.98
CA LEU A 215 -28.01 -10.09 -20.36
C LEU A 215 -28.01 -10.70 -18.93
N THR A 216 -28.99 -10.38 -18.12
CA THR A 216 -29.11 -10.90 -16.75
C THR A 216 -29.16 -12.44 -16.70
N ASP A 217 -30.02 -13.03 -17.51
CA ASP A 217 -30.20 -14.49 -17.56
C ASP A 217 -28.93 -15.16 -18.13
N LYS A 218 -28.37 -14.58 -19.19
CA LYS A 218 -27.16 -15.09 -19.85
C LYS A 218 -25.92 -15.02 -18.96
N LEU A 219 -25.75 -13.97 -18.16
CA LEU A 219 -24.67 -13.90 -17.17
C LEU A 219 -24.84 -14.97 -16.07
N SER A 220 -26.08 -15.20 -15.62
CA SER A 220 -26.34 -16.27 -14.65
C SER A 220 -26.03 -17.66 -15.22
N GLU A 221 -26.44 -17.94 -16.46
CA GLU A 221 -26.11 -19.20 -17.17
C GLU A 221 -24.58 -19.36 -17.33
N LEU A 222 -23.87 -18.28 -17.69
CA LEU A 222 -22.42 -18.28 -17.82
C LEU A 222 -21.73 -18.61 -16.49
N PHE A 223 -22.15 -17.96 -15.41
CA PHE A 223 -21.55 -18.18 -14.09
C PHE A 223 -21.78 -19.62 -13.59
N ASP A 224 -22.95 -20.17 -13.82
CA ASP A 224 -23.24 -21.57 -13.50
C ASP A 224 -22.37 -22.51 -14.38
N ALA A 225 -22.19 -22.19 -15.66
CA ALA A 225 -21.37 -22.99 -16.57
C ALA A 225 -19.89 -22.98 -16.17
N VAL A 226 -19.30 -21.82 -15.82
CA VAL A 226 -17.88 -21.73 -15.40
C VAL A 226 -17.63 -22.29 -14.01
N ASN A 227 -18.67 -22.41 -13.17
CA ASN A 227 -18.59 -23.01 -11.84
C ASN A 227 -18.78 -24.54 -11.84
N ASN A 228 -19.11 -25.17 -12.95
CA ASN A 228 -19.42 -26.60 -13.01
C ASN A 228 -18.21 -27.43 -13.52
N PRO A 229 -17.56 -28.23 -12.64
CA PRO A 229 -16.41 -29.06 -13.04
C PRO A 229 -16.79 -30.24 -13.95
N ALA A 230 -18.04 -30.71 -13.89
CA ALA A 230 -18.51 -31.84 -14.69
C ALA A 230 -18.68 -31.51 -16.18
N LEU A 231 -18.61 -30.23 -16.55
CA LEU A 231 -18.65 -29.76 -17.90
C LEU A 231 -17.25 -29.81 -18.54
N ASP A 232 -16.70 -31.02 -18.75
CA ASP A 232 -15.57 -31.19 -19.65
C ASP A 232 -16.04 -30.94 -21.10
N ARG A 233 -15.62 -29.80 -21.63
CA ARG A 233 -16.34 -28.98 -22.60
C ARG A 233 -16.10 -29.37 -24.05
N ALA A 234 -15.20 -30.29 -24.27
CA ALA A 234 -14.82 -30.71 -25.63
C ALA A 234 -15.65 -31.90 -26.20
N GLY A 235 -16.69 -32.35 -25.49
CA GLY A 235 -17.47 -33.47 -26.01
C GLY A 235 -18.63 -33.98 -25.15
N THR A 236 -18.97 -33.29 -24.05
CA THR A 236 -20.06 -33.74 -23.16
C THR A 236 -21.44 -33.42 -23.79
N PRO A 237 -22.32 -34.43 -24.05
CA PRO A 237 -23.66 -34.16 -24.51
C PRO A 237 -24.46 -33.31 -23.53
N GLY A 238 -25.00 -32.19 -23.99
CA GLY A 238 -25.83 -31.27 -23.18
C GLY A 238 -25.17 -29.96 -22.79
N VAL A 239 -23.87 -29.74 -23.03
CA VAL A 239 -23.23 -28.42 -22.90
C VAL A 239 -23.53 -27.62 -24.17
N SER A 240 -24.07 -26.43 -23.98
CA SER A 240 -24.23 -25.49 -25.07
C SER A 240 -22.87 -25.20 -25.73
N ARG A 241 -22.78 -25.28 -27.05
CA ARG A 241 -21.58 -24.86 -27.81
C ARG A 241 -21.16 -23.44 -27.51
N GLU A 242 -22.06 -22.66 -26.97
CA GLU A 242 -21.93 -21.30 -26.53
C GLU A 242 -20.79 -21.08 -25.51
N PHE A 243 -20.56 -22.06 -24.61
CA PHE A 243 -19.53 -21.97 -23.56
C PHE A 243 -18.26 -22.80 -23.86
N ALA A 244 -18.15 -23.36 -25.08
CA ALA A 244 -17.03 -24.25 -25.40
C ALA A 244 -15.64 -23.58 -25.33
N GLY A 245 -15.58 -22.26 -25.47
CA GLY A 245 -14.33 -21.48 -25.37
C GLY A 245 -13.88 -21.18 -23.96
N LEU A 246 -14.76 -21.35 -22.95
CA LEU A 246 -14.50 -21.00 -21.55
C LEU A 246 -14.25 -22.27 -20.72
N ARG A 247 -13.39 -22.20 -19.71
CA ARG A 247 -13.02 -23.34 -18.85
C ARG A 247 -13.71 -23.27 -17.49
N TYR A 248 -13.72 -24.38 -16.77
CA TYR A 248 -14.08 -24.41 -15.36
C TYR A 248 -13.13 -23.54 -14.53
N ILE A 249 -13.68 -22.73 -13.62
CA ILE A 249 -12.93 -21.81 -12.77
C ILE A 249 -13.21 -22.19 -11.32
N ASN A 250 -12.23 -22.86 -10.72
CA ASN A 250 -12.34 -23.29 -9.32
C ASN A 250 -11.64 -22.28 -8.41
N GLY A 251 -12.34 -21.29 -7.89
CA GLY A 251 -11.76 -20.29 -6.99
C GLY A 251 -12.75 -19.75 -5.96
N GLY A 252 -13.98 -20.29 -5.92
CA GLY A 252 -15.06 -19.80 -5.07
C GLY A 252 -15.70 -18.50 -5.59
N LEU A 253 -15.09 -17.80 -6.54
CA LEU A 253 -15.62 -16.55 -7.11
C LEU A 253 -17.00 -16.73 -7.75
N PHE A 254 -17.26 -17.87 -8.38
CA PHE A 254 -18.51 -18.20 -9.06
C PHE A 254 -19.44 -19.11 -8.24
N SER A 255 -19.06 -19.50 -7.02
CA SER A 255 -19.81 -20.46 -6.21
C SER A 255 -21.15 -19.96 -5.73
N ASN A 256 -21.23 -18.67 -5.36
CA ASN A 256 -22.45 -18.08 -4.84
C ASN A 256 -23.39 -17.64 -5.98
N LYS A 257 -24.69 -17.92 -5.84
CA LYS A 257 -25.67 -17.38 -6.78
C LYS A 257 -25.86 -15.90 -6.52
N LEU A 258 -25.81 -15.09 -7.58
CA LEU A 258 -26.10 -13.66 -7.53
C LEU A 258 -27.56 -13.42 -7.91
N ASP A 259 -28.19 -12.54 -7.17
CA ASP A 259 -29.51 -12.01 -7.52
C ASP A 259 -29.31 -10.74 -8.35
N ILE A 260 -29.19 -10.94 -9.68
CA ILE A 260 -28.91 -9.85 -10.62
C ILE A 260 -30.25 -9.23 -11.06
N PRO A 261 -30.52 -7.95 -10.72
CA PRO A 261 -31.72 -7.27 -11.14
C PRO A 261 -31.75 -7.07 -12.66
N THR A 262 -32.87 -6.63 -13.20
CA THR A 262 -32.95 -6.19 -14.60
C THR A 262 -31.96 -5.03 -14.81
N LEU A 263 -30.97 -5.24 -15.64
CA LEU A 263 -29.89 -4.29 -15.90
C LEU A 263 -30.33 -3.22 -16.89
N PRO A 264 -29.81 -1.97 -16.77
CA PRO A 264 -30.07 -0.92 -17.75
C PRO A 264 -29.58 -1.32 -19.16
N VAL A 265 -30.33 -0.93 -20.20
CA VAL A 265 -29.98 -1.23 -21.60
C VAL A 265 -28.52 -0.83 -21.95
N LYS A 266 -28.06 0.31 -21.43
CA LYS A 266 -26.69 0.79 -21.65
C LYS A 266 -25.62 -0.06 -20.96
N PHE A 267 -25.96 -0.79 -19.89
CA PHE A 267 -25.00 -1.57 -19.12
C PHE A 267 -24.30 -2.64 -19.98
N ARG A 268 -25.05 -3.30 -20.88
CA ARG A 268 -24.47 -4.25 -21.83
C ARG A 268 -23.39 -3.61 -22.70
N GLN A 269 -23.65 -2.40 -23.22
CA GLN A 269 -22.66 -1.70 -24.05
C GLN A 269 -21.42 -1.33 -23.22
N GLU A 270 -21.60 -0.86 -22.00
CA GLU A 270 -20.51 -0.54 -21.10
C GLU A 270 -19.64 -1.77 -20.74
N VAL A 271 -20.26 -2.95 -20.57
CA VAL A 271 -19.54 -4.22 -20.37
C VAL A 271 -18.80 -4.64 -21.63
N LEU A 272 -19.36 -4.43 -22.83
CA LEU A 272 -18.68 -4.66 -24.10
C LEU A 272 -17.50 -3.68 -24.32
N ASP A 273 -17.68 -2.42 -24.01
CA ASP A 273 -16.62 -1.41 -24.10
C ASP A 273 -15.48 -1.76 -23.13
N ALA A 274 -15.84 -2.24 -21.94
CA ALA A 274 -14.89 -2.72 -20.95
C ALA A 274 -14.10 -3.94 -21.43
N SER A 275 -14.71 -4.84 -22.18
CA SER A 275 -14.01 -5.99 -22.77
C SER A 275 -13.02 -5.61 -23.86
N GLY A 276 -13.15 -4.43 -24.44
CA GLY A 276 -12.19 -3.86 -25.39
C GLY A 276 -10.93 -3.25 -24.73
N PHE A 277 -10.94 -3.08 -23.40
CA PHE A 277 -9.79 -2.60 -22.65
C PHE A 277 -8.77 -3.74 -22.45
N ASP A 278 -7.47 -3.42 -22.53
CA ASP A 278 -6.42 -4.40 -22.27
C ASP A 278 -6.18 -4.62 -20.76
N TRP A 279 -6.89 -5.56 -20.15
CA TRP A 279 -6.83 -5.86 -18.72
C TRP A 279 -5.52 -6.52 -18.28
N SER A 280 -4.76 -7.10 -19.19
CA SER A 280 -3.51 -7.77 -18.84
C SER A 280 -2.37 -6.80 -18.50
N VAL A 281 -2.51 -5.50 -18.81
CA VAL A 281 -1.59 -4.45 -18.31
C VAL A 281 -1.84 -4.12 -16.85
N ILE A 282 -2.99 -4.54 -16.29
CA ILE A 282 -3.37 -4.29 -14.91
C ILE A 282 -2.77 -5.37 -14.02
N SER A 283 -1.99 -4.97 -13.01
CA SER A 283 -1.51 -5.90 -12.00
C SER A 283 -2.69 -6.47 -11.20
N PRO A 284 -2.77 -7.78 -10.95
CA PRO A 284 -3.78 -8.36 -10.06
C PRO A 284 -3.81 -7.72 -8.66
N ALA A 285 -2.67 -7.19 -8.19
CA ALA A 285 -2.59 -6.45 -6.93
C ALA A 285 -3.46 -5.17 -6.89
N ILE A 286 -3.82 -4.62 -8.05
CA ILE A 286 -4.64 -3.40 -8.14
C ILE A 286 -6.14 -3.71 -8.06
N PHE A 287 -6.54 -4.97 -8.23
CA PHE A 287 -7.97 -5.34 -8.18
C PHE A 287 -8.63 -4.90 -6.87
N GLY A 288 -7.93 -5.06 -5.74
CA GLY A 288 -8.42 -4.59 -4.45
C GLY A 288 -8.71 -3.08 -4.41
N SER A 289 -7.83 -2.25 -4.99
CA SER A 289 -8.01 -0.80 -5.01
C SER A 289 -9.19 -0.37 -5.87
N MET A 290 -9.41 -1.06 -6.99
CA MET A 290 -10.53 -0.77 -7.89
C MET A 290 -11.88 -0.97 -7.19
N PHE A 291 -11.98 -1.99 -6.35
CA PHE A 291 -13.20 -2.26 -5.57
C PHE A 291 -13.33 -1.39 -4.32
N GLN A 292 -12.23 -0.97 -3.71
CA GLN A 292 -12.29 -0.05 -2.57
C GLN A 292 -12.78 1.36 -2.96
N THR A 293 -12.56 1.80 -4.20
CA THR A 293 -13.11 3.09 -4.67
C THR A 293 -14.63 3.10 -4.68
N VAL A 294 -15.24 1.93 -4.71
CA VAL A 294 -16.70 1.71 -4.76
C VAL A 294 -17.34 1.76 -3.35
N LYS A 295 -16.61 1.37 -2.29
CA LYS A 295 -17.12 1.45 -0.90
C LYS A 295 -17.30 2.91 -0.44
N ASP A 296 -18.34 3.17 0.36
CA ASP A 296 -18.57 4.47 1.00
C ASP A 296 -17.36 4.90 1.83
N SER A 297 -16.95 6.17 1.68
CA SER A 297 -15.80 6.77 2.39
C SER A 297 -15.93 6.72 3.91
N LYS A 298 -17.16 6.66 4.44
CA LYS A 298 -17.44 6.56 5.88
C LYS A 298 -17.21 5.15 6.39
N ALA A 299 -17.70 4.13 5.68
CA ALA A 299 -17.50 2.73 6.02
C ALA A 299 -16.01 2.35 6.02
N ARG A 300 -15.23 2.84 5.04
CA ARG A 300 -13.77 2.65 4.98
C ARG A 300 -13.03 3.20 6.18
N ARG A 301 -13.41 4.40 6.68
CA ARG A 301 -12.80 5.02 7.87
C ARG A 301 -13.12 4.26 9.15
N GLU A 302 -14.31 3.71 9.26
CA GLU A 302 -14.73 2.94 10.41
C GLU A 302 -14.01 1.59 10.52
N MET A 303 -13.66 0.98 9.39
CA MET A 303 -12.91 -0.28 9.31
C MET A 303 -11.39 -0.12 9.24
N GLY A 304 -10.87 1.09 9.04
CA GLY A 304 -9.42 1.34 8.96
C GLY A 304 -8.77 0.79 7.68
N GLU A 305 -9.56 0.58 6.62
CA GLU A 305 -9.08 0.03 5.34
C GLU A 305 -8.29 1.07 4.55
N HIS A 306 -7.05 0.74 4.21
CA HIS A 306 -6.17 1.54 3.37
C HIS A 306 -5.54 0.66 2.28
N TYR A 307 -5.75 1.03 1.01
CA TYR A 307 -5.08 0.35 -0.10
C TYR A 307 -3.56 0.50 -0.01
N THR A 308 -2.86 -0.59 -0.31
CA THR A 308 -1.41 -0.66 -0.26
C THR A 308 -0.86 -0.84 -1.66
N THR A 309 -0.10 0.13 -2.16
CA THR A 309 0.57 0.06 -3.46
C THR A 309 1.69 -0.99 -3.46
N GLU A 310 2.05 -1.54 -4.62
CA GLU A 310 3.13 -2.51 -4.76
C GLU A 310 4.46 -1.96 -4.22
N ALA A 311 4.78 -0.70 -4.51
CA ALA A 311 5.98 -0.03 -3.99
C ALA A 311 6.02 -0.01 -2.45
N ASN A 312 4.88 0.24 -1.79
CA ASN A 312 4.81 0.24 -0.33
C ASN A 312 4.86 -1.18 0.26
N ILE A 313 4.31 -2.19 -0.43
CA ILE A 313 4.45 -3.60 -0.04
C ILE A 313 5.92 -4.02 -0.08
N LEU A 314 6.63 -3.65 -1.12
CA LEU A 314 8.06 -3.95 -1.27
C LEU A 314 8.92 -3.29 -0.18
N LYS A 315 8.56 -2.11 0.35
CA LYS A 315 9.22 -1.53 1.54
C LYS A 315 9.14 -2.46 2.77
N THR A 316 8.14 -3.32 2.82
CA THR A 316 8.01 -4.32 3.89
C THR A 316 8.73 -5.62 3.55
N LEU A 317 8.48 -6.18 2.35
CA LEU A 317 8.93 -7.52 1.98
C LEU A 317 10.42 -7.58 1.68
N ARG A 318 10.99 -6.55 1.03
CA ARG A 318 12.44 -6.51 0.72
C ARG A 318 13.31 -6.65 1.96
N PRO A 319 13.23 -5.77 2.97
CA PRO A 319 14.08 -5.89 4.15
C PRO A 319 13.70 -7.07 5.04
N LEU A 320 12.46 -7.61 4.92
CA LEU A 320 12.03 -8.76 5.71
C LEU A 320 12.71 -10.06 5.25
N PHE A 321 12.76 -10.32 3.93
CA PHE A 321 13.35 -11.56 3.39
C PHE A 321 13.84 -11.49 1.93
N LEU A 322 13.27 -10.63 1.06
CA LEU A 322 13.61 -10.65 -0.37
C LEU A 322 15.06 -10.24 -0.63
N ASP A 323 15.57 -9.19 0.02
CA ASP A 323 16.95 -8.73 -0.14
C ASP A 323 17.97 -9.83 0.24
N ASP A 324 17.67 -10.64 1.27
CA ASP A 324 18.53 -11.76 1.66
C ASP A 324 18.54 -12.87 0.60
N LEU A 325 17.38 -13.17 0.03
CA LEU A 325 17.26 -14.17 -1.02
C LEU A 325 17.92 -13.72 -2.32
N GLU A 326 17.72 -12.47 -2.73
CA GLU A 326 18.35 -11.88 -3.92
C GLU A 326 19.88 -11.89 -3.78
N ARG A 327 20.42 -11.42 -2.65
CA ARG A 327 21.85 -11.44 -2.37
C ARG A 327 22.42 -12.87 -2.42
N LYS A 328 21.72 -13.84 -1.83
CA LYS A 328 22.15 -15.25 -1.87
C LYS A 328 22.13 -15.81 -3.28
N LEU A 329 21.18 -15.42 -4.12
CA LEU A 329 21.16 -15.79 -5.53
C LEU A 329 22.39 -15.24 -6.24
N GLU A 330 22.74 -13.96 -6.03
CA GLU A 330 23.89 -13.30 -6.63
C GLU A 330 25.21 -13.93 -6.15
N ASP A 331 25.38 -14.14 -4.83
CA ASP A 331 26.56 -14.78 -4.23
C ASP A 331 26.77 -16.21 -4.74
N SER A 332 25.68 -16.87 -5.11
CA SER A 332 25.67 -18.27 -5.54
C SER A 332 25.66 -18.45 -7.06
N TRP A 333 25.72 -17.36 -7.83
CA TRP A 333 25.42 -17.34 -9.28
C TRP A 333 26.17 -18.39 -10.11
N ASP A 334 27.44 -18.62 -9.78
CA ASP A 334 28.30 -19.58 -10.46
C ASP A 334 28.47 -20.92 -9.73
N ASN A 335 27.70 -21.15 -8.66
CA ASN A 335 27.79 -22.35 -7.83
C ASN A 335 26.48 -23.13 -7.80
N LYS A 336 26.39 -24.17 -8.64
CA LYS A 336 25.19 -25.01 -8.75
C LYS A 336 24.73 -25.65 -7.45
N ALA A 337 25.68 -26.04 -6.57
CA ALA A 337 25.33 -26.67 -5.28
C ALA A 337 24.64 -25.65 -4.35
N GLU A 338 25.13 -24.40 -4.29
CA GLU A 338 24.54 -23.34 -3.50
C GLU A 338 23.21 -22.87 -4.11
N LEU A 339 23.09 -22.78 -5.43
CA LEU A 339 21.81 -22.53 -6.11
C LEU A 339 20.77 -23.60 -5.75
N THR A 340 21.18 -24.89 -5.68
CA THR A 340 20.29 -25.97 -5.28
C THR A 340 19.85 -25.84 -3.80
N LYS A 341 20.74 -25.44 -2.92
CA LYS A 341 20.39 -25.15 -1.52
C LYS A 341 19.41 -23.99 -1.39
N LEU A 342 19.63 -22.92 -2.17
CA LEU A 342 18.72 -21.78 -2.21
C LEU A 342 17.35 -22.20 -2.74
N HIS A 343 17.29 -23.02 -3.78
CA HIS A 343 16.03 -23.55 -4.30
C HIS A 343 15.27 -24.38 -3.26
N ASN A 344 15.95 -25.24 -2.53
CA ASN A 344 15.35 -26.01 -1.45
C ASN A 344 14.89 -25.11 -0.28
N ARG A 345 15.59 -24.00 -0.03
CA ARG A 345 15.15 -23.00 0.96
C ARG A 345 13.84 -22.35 0.54
N LEU A 346 13.69 -21.98 -0.75
CA LEU A 346 12.44 -21.39 -1.27
C LEU A 346 11.24 -22.32 -1.04
N ALA A 347 11.42 -23.63 -1.16
CA ALA A 347 10.39 -24.63 -0.88
C ALA A 347 9.86 -24.57 0.56
N GLY A 348 10.73 -24.19 1.52
CA GLY A 348 10.44 -24.13 2.95
C GLY A 348 9.80 -22.83 3.42
N ILE A 349 9.73 -21.81 2.59
CA ILE A 349 9.18 -20.49 2.94
C ILE A 349 7.65 -20.54 3.00
N ARG A 350 7.11 -19.95 4.06
CA ARG A 350 5.66 -19.70 4.22
C ARG A 350 5.42 -18.24 4.51
N LEU A 351 4.38 -17.68 3.92
CA LEU A 351 3.96 -16.30 4.17
C LEU A 351 2.53 -16.28 4.68
N LEU A 352 2.32 -15.57 5.78
CA LEU A 352 1.00 -15.23 6.31
C LEU A 352 0.77 -13.72 6.24
N ASP A 353 -0.34 -13.33 5.60
CA ASP A 353 -0.92 -12.00 5.78
C ASP A 353 -2.18 -12.11 6.65
N PRO A 354 -2.10 -11.73 7.94
CA PRO A 354 -3.22 -11.91 8.87
C PRO A 354 -4.29 -10.82 8.80
N ALA A 355 -4.27 -9.98 7.79
CA ALA A 355 -5.30 -8.99 7.45
C ALA A 355 -5.23 -8.72 5.94
N CYS A 356 -5.39 -9.81 5.15
CA CYS A 356 -4.96 -9.80 3.76
C CYS A 356 -5.81 -8.95 2.82
N GLY A 357 -7.02 -8.57 3.22
CA GLY A 357 -7.92 -7.85 2.34
C GLY A 357 -8.08 -8.60 1.02
N CYS A 358 -7.84 -7.91 -0.08
CA CYS A 358 -7.86 -8.50 -1.43
C CYS A 358 -6.55 -9.23 -1.81
N GLY A 359 -5.66 -9.51 -0.85
CA GLY A 359 -4.48 -10.35 -1.05
C GLY A 359 -3.23 -9.65 -1.56
N ASN A 360 -3.14 -8.33 -1.54
CA ASN A 360 -2.07 -7.58 -2.18
C ASN A 360 -0.66 -7.99 -1.70
N PHE A 361 -0.44 -8.17 -0.40
CA PHE A 361 0.85 -8.64 0.12
C PHE A 361 1.20 -10.04 -0.38
N LEU A 362 0.22 -10.94 -0.41
CA LEU A 362 0.41 -12.31 -0.89
C LEU A 362 0.75 -12.34 -2.38
N ILE A 363 0.03 -11.55 -3.19
CA ILE A 363 0.22 -11.45 -4.64
C ILE A 363 1.63 -10.93 -4.97
N VAL A 364 2.05 -9.82 -4.33
CA VAL A 364 3.37 -9.23 -4.58
C VAL A 364 4.48 -10.17 -4.12
N ALA A 365 4.36 -10.76 -2.93
CA ALA A 365 5.34 -11.72 -2.44
C ALA A 365 5.44 -12.96 -3.33
N TYR A 366 4.31 -13.50 -3.79
CA TYR A 366 4.28 -14.61 -4.73
C TYR A 366 4.99 -14.27 -6.05
N LYS A 367 4.66 -13.11 -6.63
CA LYS A 367 5.28 -12.60 -7.85
C LYS A 367 6.80 -12.51 -7.72
N GLU A 368 7.31 -11.90 -6.65
CA GLU A 368 8.74 -11.70 -6.42
C GLU A 368 9.47 -13.04 -6.20
N LEU A 369 8.90 -13.92 -5.37
CA LEU A 369 9.49 -15.24 -5.11
C LEU A 369 9.50 -16.11 -6.38
N ARG A 370 8.45 -16.09 -7.21
CA ARG A 370 8.42 -16.78 -8.49
C ARG A 370 9.43 -16.21 -9.48
N ALA A 371 9.59 -14.91 -9.53
CA ALA A 371 10.59 -14.26 -10.39
C ALA A 371 12.01 -14.66 -9.98
N LEU A 372 12.31 -14.69 -8.68
CA LEU A 372 13.59 -15.14 -8.15
C LEU A 372 13.84 -16.63 -8.48
N GLU A 373 12.84 -17.48 -8.25
CA GLU A 373 12.90 -18.91 -8.59
C GLU A 373 13.21 -19.14 -10.07
N LEU A 374 12.56 -18.39 -10.96
CA LEU A 374 12.79 -18.51 -12.40
C LEU A 374 14.22 -18.14 -12.81
N ARG A 375 14.77 -17.06 -12.24
CA ARG A 375 16.18 -16.67 -12.44
C ARG A 375 17.12 -17.80 -11.99
N LEU A 376 16.85 -18.38 -10.84
CA LEU A 376 17.60 -19.50 -10.28
C LEU A 376 17.55 -20.75 -11.19
N ILE A 377 16.36 -21.15 -11.64
CA ILE A 377 16.18 -22.31 -12.52
C ILE A 377 16.87 -22.09 -13.87
N ALA A 378 16.72 -20.91 -14.47
CA ALA A 378 17.38 -20.54 -15.71
C ALA A 378 18.90 -20.66 -15.57
N ARG A 379 19.48 -20.10 -14.51
CA ARG A 379 20.93 -20.15 -14.25
C ARG A 379 21.44 -21.58 -14.02
N ARG A 380 20.70 -22.40 -13.27
CA ARG A 380 21.08 -23.82 -13.09
C ARG A 380 21.11 -24.57 -14.41
N ARG A 381 20.15 -24.34 -15.32
CA ARG A 381 20.12 -24.94 -16.65
C ARG A 381 21.30 -24.48 -17.53
N GLU A 382 21.67 -23.19 -17.46
CA GLU A 382 22.88 -22.70 -18.14
C GLU A 382 24.16 -23.40 -17.66
N LEU A 383 24.31 -23.55 -16.34
CA LEU A 383 25.47 -24.26 -15.77
C LEU A 383 25.49 -25.75 -16.18
N ASP A 384 24.31 -26.41 -16.22
CA ASP A 384 24.20 -27.78 -16.69
C ASP A 384 24.60 -27.92 -18.16
N TRP A 385 24.30 -26.92 -18.98
CA TRP A 385 24.72 -26.85 -20.37
C TRP A 385 26.24 -26.73 -20.50
N HIS A 386 26.86 -25.83 -19.73
CA HIS A 386 28.30 -25.63 -19.71
C HIS A 386 29.06 -26.87 -19.24
N ASP A 387 28.55 -27.59 -18.26
CA ASP A 387 29.17 -28.84 -17.74
C ASP A 387 29.01 -30.02 -18.68
N GLY A 388 28.38 -29.84 -19.87
CA GLY A 388 28.27 -30.90 -20.88
C GLY A 388 27.33 -32.04 -20.49
N ILE A 389 26.46 -31.82 -19.49
CA ILE A 389 25.47 -32.80 -19.03
C ILE A 389 24.40 -33.03 -20.10
N TYR A 390 24.18 -32.04 -20.97
CA TYR A 390 23.29 -32.13 -22.14
C TYR A 390 24.10 -32.22 -23.44
N LYS A 391 24.51 -33.44 -23.81
CA LYS A 391 25.26 -33.71 -25.05
C LYS A 391 24.41 -33.91 -26.28
N GLN A 392 23.11 -33.71 -26.28
CA GLN A 392 22.28 -33.91 -27.48
C GLN A 392 21.48 -32.64 -27.82
N GLU A 393 21.90 -31.99 -28.89
CA GLU A 393 21.08 -31.08 -29.68
C GLU A 393 19.78 -31.78 -30.08
N HIS A 394 18.67 -31.10 -29.97
CA HIS A 394 17.36 -31.39 -30.60
C HIS A 394 16.55 -32.62 -30.08
N GLN A 395 16.49 -32.87 -28.81
CA GLN A 395 15.26 -33.50 -28.32
C GLN A 395 14.54 -32.52 -27.40
N PRO A 396 13.33 -32.03 -27.77
CA PRO A 396 12.44 -31.43 -26.80
C PRO A 396 12.19 -32.52 -25.74
N ARG A 397 12.76 -32.32 -24.52
CA ARG A 397 12.36 -33.16 -23.39
C ARG A 397 10.85 -33.12 -23.31
N LEU A 398 10.24 -34.29 -23.34
CA LEU A 398 8.82 -34.45 -23.12
C LEU A 398 8.38 -33.61 -21.91
N GLN A 399 7.42 -32.84 -22.13
CA GLN A 399 6.63 -31.83 -21.42
C GLN A 399 6.44 -31.96 -19.90
N ALA A 400 6.92 -33.01 -19.24
CA ALA A 400 6.74 -33.22 -17.78
C ALA A 400 7.75 -32.49 -16.90
N ASP A 401 8.95 -32.16 -17.42
CA ASP A 401 10.09 -31.71 -16.59
C ASP A 401 10.02 -30.24 -16.09
N GLY A 402 9.22 -29.40 -16.72
CA GLY A 402 9.16 -27.97 -16.31
C GLY A 402 8.35 -27.69 -15.05
N MET A 403 7.37 -28.55 -14.74
CA MET A 403 6.50 -28.42 -13.57
C MET A 403 7.11 -29.01 -12.29
N GLU A 404 7.96 -30.02 -12.40
CA GLU A 404 8.63 -30.65 -11.25
C GLU A 404 9.71 -29.75 -10.64
N ASP A 405 10.22 -28.78 -11.40
CA ASP A 405 11.26 -27.87 -10.95
C ASP A 405 10.77 -26.69 -10.08
N THR A 406 9.47 -26.40 -10.04
CA THR A 406 8.96 -25.26 -9.26
C THR A 406 8.55 -25.66 -7.86
N VAL A 407 9.12 -24.96 -6.86
CA VAL A 407 8.88 -25.21 -5.43
C VAL A 407 8.09 -24.10 -4.75
N VAL A 408 8.08 -22.88 -5.32
CA VAL A 408 7.24 -21.78 -4.84
C VAL A 408 5.81 -22.01 -5.34
N ARG A 409 4.93 -22.37 -4.43
CA ARG A 409 3.52 -22.73 -4.69
C ARG A 409 2.57 -21.79 -3.98
N MET A 410 1.37 -21.58 -4.52
CA MET A 410 0.33 -20.80 -3.84
C MET A 410 -0.01 -21.38 -2.47
N SER A 411 0.04 -22.69 -2.29
CA SER A 411 -0.19 -23.37 -1.00
C SER A 411 0.83 -22.97 0.09
N ASN A 412 1.92 -22.29 -0.27
CA ASN A 412 2.88 -21.73 0.69
C ASN A 412 2.39 -20.40 1.31
N PHE A 413 1.28 -19.87 0.83
CA PHE A 413 0.75 -18.56 1.19
C PHE A 413 -0.59 -18.72 1.92
N ALA A 414 -0.72 -18.01 3.03
CA ALA A 414 -1.92 -18.00 3.83
C ALA A 414 -2.38 -16.56 4.11
N GLY A 415 -3.68 -16.36 4.13
CA GLY A 415 -4.29 -15.07 4.45
C GLY A 415 -5.44 -15.23 5.43
N ILE A 416 -5.68 -14.22 6.25
CA ILE A 416 -6.87 -14.13 7.09
C ILE A 416 -7.59 -12.83 6.76
N GLU A 417 -8.88 -12.93 6.46
CA GLU A 417 -9.73 -11.79 6.17
C GLU A 417 -11.07 -11.93 6.88
N ILE A 418 -11.58 -10.86 7.45
CA ILE A 418 -12.83 -10.89 8.19
C ILE A 418 -14.05 -10.89 7.26
N GLU A 419 -13.93 -10.25 6.10
CA GLU A 419 -14.98 -10.15 5.12
C GLU A 419 -14.85 -11.21 4.02
N GLU A 420 -15.94 -11.89 3.71
CA GLU A 420 -16.00 -12.96 2.69
C GLU A 420 -15.60 -12.45 1.29
N TRP A 421 -16.02 -11.23 0.95
CA TRP A 421 -15.82 -10.68 -0.37
C TRP A 421 -14.34 -10.37 -0.68
N PRO A 422 -13.57 -9.62 0.13
CA PRO A 422 -12.14 -9.44 -0.10
C PRO A 422 -11.37 -10.75 -0.09
N ALA A 423 -11.77 -11.71 0.74
CA ALA A 423 -11.18 -13.04 0.76
C ALA A 423 -11.36 -13.80 -0.57
N ALA A 424 -12.53 -13.70 -1.19
CA ALA A 424 -12.79 -14.28 -2.51
C ALA A 424 -11.95 -13.60 -3.61
N ILE A 425 -11.79 -12.27 -3.55
CA ILE A 425 -10.89 -11.55 -4.47
C ILE A 425 -9.45 -12.03 -4.27
N ALA A 426 -8.98 -12.12 -3.03
CA ALA A 426 -7.62 -12.56 -2.72
C ALA A 426 -7.34 -13.95 -3.32
N SER A 427 -8.25 -14.90 -3.11
CA SER A 427 -8.14 -16.25 -3.67
C SER A 427 -8.07 -16.23 -5.19
N THR A 428 -8.91 -15.41 -5.82
CA THR A 428 -8.96 -15.30 -7.28
C THR A 428 -7.71 -14.62 -7.83
N ALA A 429 -7.26 -13.52 -7.21
CA ALA A 429 -6.08 -12.78 -7.64
C ALA A 429 -4.80 -13.62 -7.49
N MET A 430 -4.73 -14.50 -6.47
CA MET A 430 -3.64 -15.47 -6.34
C MET A 430 -3.63 -16.49 -7.50
N LEU A 431 -4.78 -16.94 -7.97
CA LEU A 431 -4.87 -17.81 -9.17
C LEU A 431 -4.40 -17.07 -10.42
N LEU A 432 -4.76 -15.80 -10.57
CA LEU A 432 -4.34 -14.98 -11.72
C LEU A 432 -2.83 -14.76 -11.74
N ILE A 433 -2.22 -14.46 -10.59
CA ILE A 433 -0.76 -14.25 -10.54
C ILE A 433 0.01 -15.55 -10.75
N ASP A 434 -0.50 -16.70 -10.27
CA ASP A 434 0.09 -18.02 -10.58
C ASP A 434 0.03 -18.31 -12.08
N HIS A 435 -1.10 -18.04 -12.73
CA HIS A 435 -1.24 -18.17 -14.17
C HIS A 435 -0.21 -17.32 -14.92
N LEU A 436 -0.06 -16.06 -14.58
CA LEU A 436 0.95 -15.17 -15.18
C LEU A 436 2.38 -15.67 -14.94
N ALA A 437 2.70 -16.11 -13.72
CA ALA A 437 4.01 -16.67 -13.40
C ALA A 437 4.31 -17.94 -14.22
N ASN A 438 3.31 -18.80 -14.41
CA ASN A 438 3.46 -20.02 -15.20
C ASN A 438 3.60 -19.73 -16.71
N GLN A 439 2.89 -18.72 -17.23
CA GLN A 439 3.12 -18.24 -18.61
C GLN A 439 4.55 -17.72 -18.76
N HIS A 440 5.01 -16.88 -17.83
CA HIS A 440 6.38 -16.37 -17.88
C HIS A 440 7.42 -17.48 -17.81
N MET A 441 7.17 -18.51 -17.01
CA MET A 441 8.04 -19.69 -16.96
C MET A 441 8.04 -20.45 -18.28
N ALA A 442 6.87 -20.69 -18.88
CA ALA A 442 6.76 -21.38 -20.16
C ALA A 442 7.50 -20.64 -21.28
N ASP A 443 7.38 -19.31 -21.31
CA ASP A 443 8.07 -18.46 -22.26
C ASP A 443 9.61 -18.50 -22.08
N LEU A 444 10.08 -18.43 -20.83
CA LEU A 444 11.51 -18.41 -20.51
C LEU A 444 12.18 -19.77 -20.77
N LEU A 445 11.49 -20.85 -20.44
CA LEU A 445 12.03 -22.20 -20.51
C LEU A 445 11.71 -22.93 -21.83
N GLY A 446 10.95 -22.30 -22.73
CA GLY A 446 10.53 -22.89 -24.02
C GLY A 446 9.61 -24.11 -23.86
N THR A 447 8.82 -24.16 -22.79
CA THR A 447 7.90 -25.25 -22.48
C THR A 447 6.50 -24.93 -22.97
N SER A 448 5.79 -25.90 -23.57
CA SER A 448 4.42 -25.70 -24.09
C SER A 448 3.33 -25.91 -23.04
N MET A 449 3.69 -26.29 -21.83
CA MET A 449 2.73 -26.57 -20.75
C MET A 449 2.51 -25.38 -19.84
N VAL A 450 1.36 -24.79 -19.98
CA VAL A 450 0.80 -23.89 -18.97
C VAL A 450 0.12 -24.75 -17.91
N ARG A 451 0.61 -24.71 -16.67
CA ARG A 451 -0.09 -25.30 -15.53
C ARG A 451 -1.47 -24.65 -15.45
N LEU A 452 -2.50 -25.48 -15.51
CA LEU A 452 -3.86 -24.98 -15.35
C LEU A 452 -4.04 -24.49 -13.90
N PRO A 453 -4.67 -23.32 -13.66
CA PRO A 453 -4.88 -22.81 -12.31
C PRO A 453 -5.89 -23.61 -11.46
N ILE A 454 -6.09 -24.90 -11.75
CA ILE A 454 -7.23 -25.70 -11.26
C ILE A 454 -6.75 -26.91 -10.45
N ASP A 455 -5.58 -26.82 -9.83
CA ASP A 455 -5.15 -27.87 -8.89
C ASP A 455 -5.63 -27.52 -7.49
N ASP A 456 -6.56 -28.30 -6.94
CA ASP A 456 -7.08 -28.15 -5.57
C ASP A 456 -5.97 -28.22 -4.51
N PHE A 457 -4.83 -28.82 -4.83
CA PHE A 457 -3.68 -28.96 -3.93
C PHE A 457 -2.74 -27.75 -3.95
N ASN A 458 -2.88 -26.81 -4.89
CA ASN A 458 -2.04 -25.63 -5.01
C ASN A 458 -2.85 -24.33 -4.90
N ARG A 459 -3.56 -24.14 -3.79
CA ARG A 459 -4.29 -22.92 -3.49
C ARG A 459 -3.68 -22.19 -2.34
N ALA A 460 -3.75 -20.85 -2.37
CA ALA A 460 -3.51 -20.05 -1.19
C ALA A 460 -4.60 -20.34 -0.15
N ASN A 461 -4.21 -20.50 1.10
CA ASN A 461 -5.15 -20.75 2.19
C ASN A 461 -5.70 -19.42 2.71
N ILE A 462 -6.80 -18.94 2.12
CA ILE A 462 -7.47 -17.72 2.58
C ILE A 462 -8.61 -18.09 3.53
N HIS A 463 -8.40 -17.79 4.80
CA HIS A 463 -9.35 -18.06 5.88
C HIS A 463 -10.23 -16.85 6.15
N ILE A 464 -11.55 -17.07 6.22
CA ILE A 464 -12.53 -16.03 6.57
C ILE A 464 -12.73 -16.04 8.08
N GLY A 465 -12.36 -14.96 8.75
CA GLY A 465 -12.51 -14.85 10.20
C GLY A 465 -11.72 -13.70 10.83
N ASN A 466 -11.94 -13.49 12.13
CA ASN A 466 -11.20 -12.50 12.90
C ASN A 466 -9.80 -13.03 13.25
N ALA A 467 -8.76 -12.44 12.66
CA ALA A 467 -7.37 -12.85 12.86
C ALA A 467 -6.92 -12.85 14.32
N LEU A 468 -7.44 -11.94 15.15
CA LEU A 468 -7.08 -11.88 16.57
C LEU A 468 -7.71 -13.00 17.39
N ARG A 469 -8.82 -13.60 16.91
CA ARG A 469 -9.50 -14.75 17.55
C ARG A 469 -9.12 -16.09 16.94
N THR A 470 -8.62 -16.11 15.72
CA THR A 470 -8.25 -17.32 14.99
C THR A 470 -6.88 -17.85 15.46
N ASN A 471 -6.72 -19.17 15.53
CA ASN A 471 -5.40 -19.78 15.76
C ASN A 471 -4.63 -19.87 14.44
N TRP A 472 -3.52 -19.15 14.30
CA TRP A 472 -2.76 -19.09 13.06
C TRP A 472 -2.07 -20.41 12.69
N ALA A 473 -1.78 -21.27 13.68
CA ALA A 473 -1.20 -22.58 13.42
C ALA A 473 -2.12 -23.53 12.63
N ASP A 474 -3.43 -23.28 12.68
CA ASP A 474 -4.42 -24.09 11.93
C ASP A 474 -4.52 -23.67 10.46
N ILE A 475 -3.93 -22.50 10.11
CA ILE A 475 -4.07 -21.88 8.79
C ILE A 475 -2.75 -21.94 8.03
N VAL A 476 -1.64 -21.65 8.69
CA VAL A 476 -0.32 -21.62 8.02
C VAL A 476 0.20 -23.04 7.87
N PRO A 477 0.52 -23.47 6.63
CA PRO A 477 1.12 -24.80 6.43
C PRO A 477 2.48 -24.92 7.11
N GLU A 478 2.90 -26.13 7.42
CA GLU A 478 4.24 -26.38 7.94
C GLU A 478 5.33 -25.87 7.01
N GLY A 479 6.39 -25.29 7.56
CA GLY A 479 7.50 -24.72 6.80
C GLY A 479 8.71 -24.46 7.67
N ASN A 480 9.86 -24.29 7.03
CA ASN A 480 11.13 -24.07 7.72
C ASN A 480 11.33 -22.58 8.09
N GLU A 481 10.76 -21.69 7.29
CA GLU A 481 10.84 -20.24 7.46
C GLU A 481 9.44 -19.64 7.32
N ILE A 482 8.93 -19.04 8.39
CA ILE A 482 7.59 -18.43 8.38
C ILE A 482 7.73 -16.93 8.50
N TYR A 483 7.16 -16.23 7.55
CA TYR A 483 7.08 -14.76 7.53
C TYR A 483 5.64 -14.31 7.72
N CYS A 484 5.41 -13.37 8.64
CA CYS A 484 4.12 -12.70 8.77
C CYS A 484 4.28 -11.25 8.30
N ALA A 485 3.52 -10.84 7.31
CA ALA A 485 3.57 -9.48 6.78
C ALA A 485 2.19 -9.01 6.33
N GLY A 486 1.87 -7.74 6.53
CA GLY A 486 0.59 -7.19 6.14
C GLY A 486 0.39 -5.74 6.56
N ASN A 487 -0.79 -5.23 6.26
CA ASN A 487 -1.25 -3.90 6.65
C ASN A 487 -2.53 -4.01 7.49
N PRO A 488 -2.43 -4.43 8.78
CA PRO A 488 -3.59 -4.59 9.64
C PRO A 488 -4.33 -3.27 9.90
N PRO A 489 -5.62 -3.30 10.28
CA PRO A 489 -6.43 -2.09 10.43
C PRO A 489 -5.96 -1.20 11.59
N PHE A 490 -5.87 0.12 11.34
CA PHE A 490 -5.49 1.16 12.30
C PHE A 490 -6.74 1.75 12.93
N ILE A 491 -6.95 1.50 14.23
CA ILE A 491 -8.07 2.07 14.97
C ILE A 491 -7.57 2.61 16.29
N GLY A 492 -7.44 3.94 16.36
CA GLY A 492 -6.93 4.64 17.52
C GLY A 492 -7.78 4.43 18.78
N GLN A 493 -7.20 4.71 19.94
CA GLN A 493 -7.76 4.38 21.25
C GLN A 493 -9.22 4.81 21.49
N TYR A 494 -9.66 5.92 20.91
CA TYR A 494 -10.99 6.51 21.13
C TYR A 494 -12.06 5.99 20.15
N LEU A 495 -11.65 5.36 19.05
CA LEU A 495 -12.53 4.94 17.97
C LEU A 495 -12.86 3.43 18.03
N LYS A 496 -12.12 2.66 18.85
CA LYS A 496 -12.34 1.22 18.97
C LYS A 496 -13.76 0.89 19.47
N ALA A 497 -14.45 0.04 18.73
CA ALA A 497 -15.71 -0.55 19.10
C ALA A 497 -15.57 -1.50 20.31
N ALA A 498 -16.67 -2.01 20.85
CA ALA A 498 -16.64 -2.85 22.05
C ALA A 498 -15.99 -4.22 21.78
N ASP A 499 -16.30 -4.84 20.65
CA ASP A 499 -15.74 -6.10 20.16
C ASP A 499 -14.22 -6.00 19.88
N GLN A 500 -13.77 -4.88 19.29
CA GLN A 500 -12.35 -4.63 19.05
C GLN A 500 -11.54 -4.44 20.34
N LYS A 501 -12.15 -3.88 21.39
CA LYS A 501 -11.53 -3.82 22.72
C LYS A 501 -11.45 -5.20 23.37
N GLU A 502 -12.49 -6.02 23.20
CA GLU A 502 -12.51 -7.41 23.65
C GLU A 502 -11.42 -8.23 22.95
N ASP A 503 -11.25 -8.08 21.62
CA ASP A 503 -10.17 -8.71 20.86
C ASP A 503 -8.81 -8.41 21.43
N LEU A 504 -8.51 -7.12 21.70
CA LEU A 504 -7.24 -6.73 22.31
C LEU A 504 -7.08 -7.27 23.74
N GLN A 505 -8.16 -7.34 24.53
CA GLN A 505 -8.11 -7.93 25.86
C GLN A 505 -7.79 -9.43 25.80
N ILE A 506 -8.33 -10.15 24.82
CA ILE A 506 -8.01 -11.56 24.60
C ILE A 506 -6.54 -11.73 24.24
N VAL A 507 -6.04 -10.95 23.29
CA VAL A 507 -4.66 -11.07 22.78
C VAL A 507 -3.62 -10.63 23.81
N TRP A 508 -3.81 -9.48 24.46
CA TRP A 508 -2.87 -8.89 25.41
C TRP A 508 -3.01 -9.45 26.83
N GLY A 509 -4.17 -9.99 27.19
CA GLY A 509 -4.46 -10.50 28.54
C GLY A 509 -4.18 -9.44 29.61
N LYS A 510 -3.32 -9.81 30.58
CA LYS A 510 -2.91 -8.91 31.68
C LYS A 510 -2.11 -7.67 31.26
N ASP A 511 -1.48 -7.72 30.08
CA ASP A 511 -0.66 -6.62 29.55
C ASP A 511 -1.48 -5.63 28.72
N TYR A 512 -2.81 -5.81 28.65
CA TYR A 512 -3.68 -4.90 27.93
C TYR A 512 -3.68 -3.50 28.50
N ALA A 513 -3.42 -2.52 27.63
CA ALA A 513 -3.54 -1.11 27.95
C ALA A 513 -4.56 -0.44 27.01
N GLY A 514 -5.57 0.22 27.59
CA GLY A 514 -6.71 0.79 26.84
C GLY A 514 -6.34 1.82 25.77
N TYR A 515 -5.14 2.40 25.84
CA TYR A 515 -4.62 3.36 24.87
C TYR A 515 -3.85 2.74 23.69
N LEU A 516 -3.66 1.41 23.67
CA LEU A 516 -3.07 0.72 22.53
C LEU A 516 -3.97 0.85 21.30
N ASP A 517 -3.38 1.09 20.14
CA ASP A 517 -4.07 1.04 18.85
C ASP A 517 -4.46 -0.42 18.55
N TYR A 518 -5.54 -0.61 17.79
CA TYR A 518 -6.04 -1.94 17.43
C TYR A 518 -4.99 -2.79 16.69
N VAL A 519 -4.20 -2.17 15.82
CA VAL A 519 -3.10 -2.83 15.08
C VAL A 519 -2.11 -3.56 15.98
N THR A 520 -1.94 -3.11 17.23
CA THR A 520 -1.00 -3.74 18.18
C THR A 520 -1.34 -5.19 18.53
N GLY A 521 -2.60 -5.59 18.33
CA GLY A 521 -3.03 -6.97 18.47
C GLY A 521 -2.30 -7.93 17.52
N TRP A 522 -2.05 -7.49 16.30
CA TRP A 522 -1.32 -8.29 15.30
C TRP A 522 0.15 -8.48 15.64
N TYR A 523 0.81 -7.45 16.19
CA TYR A 523 2.18 -7.55 16.67
C TYR A 523 2.33 -8.59 17.79
N LYS A 524 1.43 -8.53 18.77
CA LYS A 524 1.44 -9.49 19.87
C LYS A 524 1.15 -10.90 19.39
N LYS A 525 0.13 -11.06 18.53
CA LYS A 525 -0.27 -12.36 18.00
C LYS A 525 0.81 -13.00 17.12
N ALA A 526 1.48 -12.20 16.27
CA ALA A 526 2.60 -12.65 15.45
C ALA A 526 3.78 -13.08 16.32
N ALA A 527 4.12 -12.30 17.35
CA ALA A 527 5.17 -12.62 18.28
C ALA A 527 4.91 -13.92 19.04
N ASP A 528 3.67 -14.13 19.50
CA ASP A 528 3.28 -15.37 20.21
C ASP A 528 3.27 -16.57 19.26
N TYR A 529 2.73 -16.43 18.06
CA TYR A 529 2.67 -17.50 17.08
C TYR A 529 4.08 -17.95 16.64
N LEU A 530 4.96 -17.00 16.36
CA LEU A 530 6.32 -17.28 15.88
C LEU A 530 7.32 -17.61 17.01
N ASP A 531 6.93 -17.57 18.27
CA ASP A 531 7.82 -17.88 19.40
C ASP A 531 8.41 -19.29 19.32
N GLY A 532 7.65 -20.25 18.83
CA GLY A 532 8.08 -21.64 18.62
C GLY A 532 8.74 -21.93 17.27
N HIS A 533 8.90 -20.92 16.36
CA HIS A 533 9.38 -21.11 15.00
C HIS A 533 10.77 -20.48 14.82
N PRO A 534 11.87 -21.26 14.86
CA PRO A 534 13.21 -20.74 14.59
C PRO A 534 13.28 -20.13 13.18
N GLY A 535 13.76 -18.89 13.09
CA GLY A 535 13.83 -18.18 11.82
C GLY A 535 12.54 -17.45 11.41
N GLY A 536 11.46 -17.54 12.20
CA GLY A 536 10.25 -16.77 12.01
C GLY A 536 10.49 -15.27 12.16
N LYS A 537 9.95 -14.46 11.24
CA LYS A 537 10.03 -13.00 11.25
C LYS A 537 8.68 -12.40 10.93
N PHE A 538 8.44 -11.20 11.42
CA PHE A 538 7.22 -10.49 11.06
C PHE A 538 7.46 -9.00 10.85
N ALA A 539 6.65 -8.39 10.00
CA ALA A 539 6.66 -6.96 9.76
C ALA A 539 5.27 -6.44 9.41
N PHE A 540 4.85 -5.37 10.05
CA PHE A 540 3.55 -4.77 9.79
C PHE A 540 3.67 -3.28 9.51
N VAL A 541 2.78 -2.82 8.65
CA VAL A 541 2.50 -1.40 8.48
C VAL A 541 1.62 -0.94 9.64
N SER A 542 1.87 0.26 10.13
CA SER A 542 1.12 0.83 11.26
C SER A 542 1.11 2.34 11.21
N THR A 543 0.22 2.97 11.99
CA THR A 543 0.33 4.40 12.22
C THR A 543 1.58 4.71 13.06
N ASN A 544 2.21 5.85 12.83
CA ASN A 544 3.39 6.28 13.58
C ASN A 544 3.13 6.45 15.09
N SER A 545 1.87 6.58 15.50
CA SER A 545 1.47 6.73 16.91
C SER A 545 1.88 5.56 17.81
N ILE A 546 2.10 4.35 17.24
CA ILE A 546 2.56 3.18 18.02
C ILE A 546 4.02 3.31 18.49
N ALA A 547 4.81 4.10 17.76
CA ALA A 547 6.22 4.38 18.08
C ALA A 547 6.40 5.71 18.84
N GLN A 548 5.32 6.31 19.36
CA GLN A 548 5.33 7.61 20.03
C GLN A 548 4.57 7.57 21.35
N GLY A 549 5.12 8.23 22.35
CA GLY A 549 4.48 8.47 23.65
C GLY A 549 4.10 7.22 24.44
N GLN A 550 2.90 7.19 25.04
CA GLN A 550 2.44 6.15 25.95
C GLN A 550 2.32 4.73 25.37
N PRO A 551 1.96 4.52 24.08
CA PRO A 551 1.89 3.20 23.48
C PRO A 551 3.23 2.46 23.45
N VAL A 552 4.36 3.17 23.37
CA VAL A 552 5.68 2.58 23.18
C VAL A 552 6.06 1.57 24.27
N PRO A 553 6.04 1.88 25.57
CA PRO A 553 6.35 0.89 26.58
C PRO A 553 5.38 -0.29 26.60
N ALA A 554 4.09 -0.02 26.35
CA ALA A 554 3.05 -1.05 26.42
C ALA A 554 3.13 -2.05 25.25
N LEU A 555 3.52 -1.58 24.07
CA LEU A 555 3.70 -2.44 22.89
C LEU A 555 5.06 -3.16 22.92
N PHE A 556 6.15 -2.39 23.01
CA PHE A 556 7.48 -2.94 22.72
C PHE A 556 8.13 -3.69 23.88
N ARG A 557 7.87 -3.28 25.13
CA ARG A 557 8.50 -3.93 26.30
C ARG A 557 8.13 -5.42 26.40
N PRO A 558 6.86 -5.85 26.26
CA PRO A 558 6.53 -7.27 26.23
C PRO A 558 7.20 -8.04 25.10
N LEU A 559 7.28 -7.44 23.91
CA LEU A 559 7.94 -8.07 22.76
C LEU A 559 9.45 -8.24 23.00
N PHE A 560 10.12 -7.19 23.49
CA PHE A 560 11.56 -7.23 23.78
C PHE A 560 11.88 -8.22 24.92
N ASN A 561 11.03 -8.27 25.94
CA ASN A 561 11.17 -9.26 27.04
C ASN A 561 10.99 -10.70 26.52
N ALA A 562 10.23 -10.91 25.45
CA ALA A 562 10.10 -12.21 24.78
C ALA A 562 11.26 -12.50 23.78
N GLY A 563 12.28 -11.64 23.74
CA GLY A 563 13.47 -11.80 22.89
C GLY A 563 13.33 -11.32 21.47
N TRP A 564 12.24 -10.61 21.14
CA TRP A 564 12.07 -9.97 19.83
C TRP A 564 12.87 -8.68 19.75
N HIS A 565 13.46 -8.40 18.59
CA HIS A 565 14.19 -7.17 18.30
C HIS A 565 13.72 -6.57 16.99
N ILE A 566 13.80 -5.27 16.86
CA ILE A 566 13.51 -4.60 15.60
C ILE A 566 14.68 -4.88 14.64
N SER A 567 14.44 -5.63 13.58
CA SER A 567 15.40 -5.95 12.53
C SER A 567 15.55 -4.84 11.50
N PHE A 568 14.43 -4.23 11.16
CA PHE A 568 14.39 -3.02 10.32
C PHE A 568 13.20 -2.12 10.69
N ALA A 569 13.31 -0.86 10.36
CA ALA A 569 12.19 0.06 10.51
C ALA A 569 12.22 1.16 9.45
N HIS A 570 11.05 1.50 8.92
CA HIS A 570 10.80 2.76 8.22
C HIS A 570 10.25 3.77 9.21
N GLN A 571 10.93 4.91 9.37
CA GLN A 571 10.43 6.06 10.13
C GLN A 571 9.17 6.62 9.48
N SER A 572 8.54 7.60 10.11
CA SER A 572 7.28 8.17 9.62
C SER A 572 7.37 8.64 8.18
N PHE A 573 6.53 8.09 7.32
CA PHE A 573 6.36 8.50 5.93
C PHE A 573 4.88 8.61 5.57
N GLN A 574 4.60 9.28 4.47
CA GLN A 574 3.24 9.42 4.00
C GLN A 574 2.80 8.14 3.26
N TRP A 575 1.76 7.49 3.78
CA TRP A 575 1.11 6.40 3.06
C TRP A 575 0.30 7.00 1.91
N ALA A 576 0.81 6.86 0.69
CA ALA A 576 0.10 7.30 -0.50
C ALA A 576 -0.99 6.30 -0.86
N SER A 577 -2.23 6.76 -0.98
CA SER A 577 -3.31 6.04 -1.65
C SER A 577 -3.53 6.69 -3.01
N GLU A 578 -3.65 5.90 -4.06
CA GLU A 578 -3.94 6.38 -5.42
C GLU A 578 -5.36 6.92 -5.57
N ALA A 579 -6.22 6.74 -4.56
CA ALA A 579 -7.61 7.18 -4.60
C ALA A 579 -7.75 8.69 -4.26
N PRO A 580 -8.44 9.49 -5.09
CA PRO A 580 -8.67 10.91 -4.83
C PRO A 580 -9.47 11.15 -3.54
N GLY A 581 -9.05 12.12 -2.71
CA GLY A 581 -9.79 12.57 -1.53
C GLY A 581 -9.56 11.80 -0.23
N MET A 582 -8.54 10.94 -0.14
CA MET A 582 -8.17 10.21 1.08
C MET A 582 -7.40 11.09 2.07
N ALA A 583 -7.64 10.87 3.35
CA ALA A 583 -6.84 11.48 4.41
C ALA A 583 -5.42 10.89 4.40
N HIS A 584 -4.41 11.76 4.39
CA HIS A 584 -3.02 11.35 4.49
C HIS A 584 -2.75 10.78 5.89
N VAL A 585 -2.34 9.51 5.94
CA VAL A 585 -1.96 8.84 7.19
C VAL A 585 -0.43 8.74 7.24
N HIS A 586 0.14 9.11 8.38
CA HIS A 586 1.56 8.92 8.64
C HIS A 586 1.78 7.50 9.15
N CYS A 587 2.48 6.69 8.36
CA CYS A 587 2.74 5.30 8.67
C CYS A 587 4.20 5.07 9.04
N VAL A 588 4.43 3.96 9.72
CA VAL A 588 5.72 3.33 9.97
C VAL A 588 5.64 1.88 9.54
N ILE A 589 6.77 1.27 9.19
CA ILE A 589 6.88 -0.17 8.99
C ILE A 589 7.92 -0.67 9.98
N ILE A 590 7.59 -1.71 10.73
CA ILE A 590 8.48 -2.23 11.75
C ILE A 590 8.57 -3.75 11.59
N GLY A 591 9.78 -4.23 11.32
CA GLY A 591 10.10 -5.66 11.22
C GLY A 591 10.78 -6.18 12.48
N PHE A 592 10.44 -7.40 12.86
CA PHE A 592 10.94 -8.08 14.04
C PHE A 592 11.55 -9.44 13.72
N GLU A 593 12.64 -9.75 14.42
CA GLU A 593 13.28 -11.06 14.40
C GLU A 593 13.83 -11.41 15.78
N LYS A 594 14.18 -12.70 15.99
CA LYS A 594 14.89 -13.19 17.17
C LYS A 594 16.34 -13.58 16.84
N GLY A 595 17.23 -13.36 17.79
CA GLY A 595 18.56 -13.97 17.81
C GLY A 595 19.61 -13.47 16.83
N SER A 596 19.34 -12.43 16.01
CA SER A 596 20.32 -11.87 15.09
C SER A 596 21.21 -10.82 15.76
N GLN A 597 22.54 -10.93 15.52
CA GLN A 597 23.53 -9.90 15.86
C GLN A 597 23.94 -9.05 14.64
N SER A 598 23.23 -9.17 13.53
CA SER A 598 23.52 -8.41 12.31
C SER A 598 23.20 -6.92 12.47
N LEU A 599 23.78 -6.10 11.61
CA LEU A 599 23.38 -4.70 11.48
C LEU A 599 21.92 -4.63 11.03
N ARG A 600 21.19 -3.65 11.56
CA ARG A 600 19.77 -3.42 11.33
C ARG A 600 19.58 -2.33 10.30
N LYS A 601 18.51 -2.39 9.52
CA LYS A 601 18.21 -1.41 8.47
C LYS A 601 17.24 -0.36 9.00
N LEU A 602 17.72 0.87 9.16
CA LEU A 602 16.87 2.02 9.51
C LEU A 602 16.68 2.88 8.27
N PHE A 603 15.43 3.04 7.85
CA PHE A 603 15.05 3.86 6.71
C PHE A 603 14.51 5.21 7.22
N THR A 604 15.20 6.29 6.87
CA THR A 604 14.85 7.66 7.23
C THR A 604 14.35 8.42 6.02
N TYR A 605 13.58 9.46 6.25
CA TYR A 605 12.97 10.27 5.20
C TYR A 605 13.32 11.74 5.43
N ALA A 606 13.91 12.40 4.45
CA ALA A 606 14.20 13.84 4.50
C ALA A 606 12.89 14.68 4.56
N ASP A 607 11.86 14.21 3.86
CA ASP A 607 10.46 14.66 3.96
C ASP A 607 9.57 13.41 3.90
N ILE A 608 8.40 13.49 4.50
CA ILE A 608 7.45 12.35 4.56
C ILE A 608 7.03 11.79 3.19
N LYS A 609 7.28 12.53 2.11
CA LYS A 609 7.02 12.14 0.72
C LYS A 609 8.29 11.77 -0.05
N ALA A 610 9.46 11.93 0.56
CA ALA A 610 10.72 11.61 -0.08
C ALA A 610 10.92 10.08 -0.16
N GLU A 611 11.82 9.64 -1.03
CA GLU A 611 12.32 8.28 -1.00
C GLU A 611 13.14 8.04 0.28
N PRO A 612 13.12 6.81 0.81
CA PRO A 612 13.85 6.47 2.01
C PRO A 612 15.36 6.41 1.79
N GLU A 613 16.11 6.85 2.80
CA GLU A 613 17.55 6.64 2.90
C GLU A 613 17.84 5.49 3.87
N GLU A 614 18.54 4.43 3.41
CA GLU A 614 18.88 3.26 4.22
C GLU A 614 20.15 3.54 5.05
N HIS A 615 20.07 3.29 6.36
CA HIS A 615 21.18 3.36 7.29
C HIS A 615 21.36 2.01 7.99
N LEU A 616 22.59 1.46 7.92
CA LEU A 616 22.95 0.27 8.68
C LEU A 616 23.36 0.66 10.11
N VAL A 617 22.60 0.24 11.10
CA VAL A 617 22.77 0.63 12.50
C VAL A 617 22.90 -0.59 13.42
N LYS A 618 23.52 -0.41 14.58
CA LYS A 618 23.70 -1.50 15.56
C LYS A 618 22.42 -1.85 16.30
N ASN A 619 21.58 -0.86 16.54
CA ASN A 619 20.29 -1.03 17.23
C ASN A 619 19.26 -0.03 16.71
N ILE A 620 18.01 -0.46 16.65
CA ILE A 620 16.84 0.39 16.43
C ILE A 620 16.00 0.28 17.69
N ASN A 621 15.84 1.38 18.42
CA ASN A 621 15.08 1.39 19.65
C ASN A 621 13.56 1.50 19.39
N PRO A 622 12.69 1.38 20.40
CA PRO A 622 11.24 1.45 20.25
C PRO A 622 10.68 2.76 19.68
N TYR A 623 11.49 3.82 19.66
CA TYR A 623 11.14 5.12 19.06
C TYR A 623 11.63 5.24 17.61
N LEU A 624 12.08 4.14 17.02
CA LEU A 624 12.60 4.02 15.65
C LEU A 624 13.80 4.93 15.37
N VAL A 625 14.72 5.04 16.32
CA VAL A 625 15.99 5.75 16.15
C VAL A 625 17.18 4.83 16.45
N ALA A 626 18.32 5.15 15.85
CA ALA A 626 19.58 4.43 16.05
C ALA A 626 20.17 4.72 17.44
N ALA A 627 19.67 4.06 18.48
CA ALA A 627 20.06 4.28 19.87
C ALA A 627 19.84 2.98 20.70
N PRO A 628 20.43 2.87 21.91
CA PRO A 628 20.10 1.80 22.82
C PRO A 628 18.61 1.77 23.17
N ASP A 629 18.12 0.60 23.56
CA ASP A 629 16.73 0.45 23.99
C ASP A 629 16.44 1.27 25.24
N LEU A 630 15.47 2.15 25.11
CA LEU A 630 15.02 3.01 26.18
C LEU A 630 13.49 3.06 26.18
N PHE A 631 12.87 3.03 27.34
CA PHE A 631 11.45 3.20 27.53
C PHE A 631 11.17 4.42 28.40
N VAL A 632 10.40 5.35 27.87
CA VAL A 632 9.92 6.51 28.60
C VAL A 632 8.54 6.20 29.18
N ASP A 633 8.53 5.89 30.47
CA ASP A 633 7.29 5.62 31.20
C ASP A 633 6.61 6.91 31.61
N LYS A 634 5.27 6.88 31.61
CA LYS A 634 4.48 7.97 32.17
C LYS A 634 4.78 8.15 33.64
N ARG A 635 5.17 9.37 34.06
CA ARG A 635 5.43 9.73 35.43
C ARG A 635 4.49 10.84 35.87
N MET A 636 4.10 10.80 37.15
CA MET A 636 3.29 11.88 37.77
C MET A 636 4.17 12.94 38.39
N LYS A 637 5.46 12.67 38.58
CA LYS A 637 6.45 13.59 39.14
C LYS A 637 7.71 13.60 38.29
N PRO A 638 8.40 14.72 38.18
CA PRO A 638 9.71 14.82 37.54
C PRO A 638 10.74 13.86 38.14
N LEU A 639 11.77 13.49 37.36
CA LEU A 639 12.93 12.71 37.84
C LEU A 639 13.86 13.55 38.73
N ALA A 640 13.95 14.85 38.43
CA ALA A 640 14.75 15.82 39.17
C ALA A 640 13.83 16.76 39.95
N ASP A 641 14.42 17.58 40.79
CA ASP A 641 13.70 18.66 41.52
C ASP A 641 13.37 19.77 40.50
N LEU A 642 12.29 19.59 39.77
CA LEU A 642 11.78 20.49 38.75
C LEU A 642 10.32 20.85 39.04
N PRO A 643 9.85 22.02 38.62
CA PRO A 643 8.45 22.40 38.74
C PRO A 643 7.53 21.36 38.07
N GLU A 644 6.38 21.09 38.66
CA GLU A 644 5.37 20.23 38.08
C GLU A 644 4.76 20.88 36.84
N VAL A 645 4.60 20.08 35.79
CA VAL A 645 3.85 20.46 34.60
C VAL A 645 2.41 19.98 34.76
N ARG A 646 1.45 20.89 34.63
CA ARG A 646 0.02 20.58 34.76
C ARG A 646 -0.74 21.05 33.52
N PHE A 647 -1.93 20.52 33.32
CA PHE A 647 -2.85 21.13 32.37
C PHE A 647 -3.36 22.46 32.88
N GLY A 648 -3.64 23.40 32.02
CA GLY A 648 -4.38 24.61 32.31
C GLY A 648 -5.81 24.32 32.76
N SER A 649 -6.53 25.38 33.08
CA SER A 649 -7.86 25.32 33.66
C SER A 649 -8.89 24.83 32.65
N LYS A 650 -9.87 24.05 33.12
CA LYS A 650 -10.89 23.44 32.25
C LYS A 650 -12.27 24.01 32.57
N PRO A 651 -12.94 24.65 31.62
CA PRO A 651 -14.23 25.28 31.89
C PRO A 651 -15.39 24.28 32.07
N THR A 652 -15.53 23.27 31.23
CA THR A 652 -16.68 22.33 31.15
C THR A 652 -18.03 23.06 31.25
N ASP A 653 -18.20 24.05 30.40
CA ASP A 653 -19.21 25.10 30.51
C ASP A 653 -20.17 25.17 29.29
N GLY A 654 -19.96 24.34 28.26
CA GLY A 654 -20.71 24.45 27.00
C GLY A 654 -20.31 25.68 26.15
N GLY A 655 -19.24 26.36 26.50
CA GLY A 655 -18.75 27.59 25.87
C GLY A 655 -19.32 28.87 26.47
N PHE A 656 -20.19 28.78 27.48
CA PHE A 656 -20.87 29.97 28.04
C PHE A 656 -19.98 30.86 28.91
N LEU A 657 -18.90 30.35 29.50
CA LEU A 657 -17.90 31.17 30.18
C LEU A 657 -16.81 31.70 29.26
N ILE A 658 -16.80 31.24 28.02
CA ILE A 658 -15.85 31.71 27.00
C ILE A 658 -16.45 32.94 26.32
N VAL A 659 -15.62 33.94 26.07
CA VAL A 659 -15.98 35.15 25.33
C VAL A 659 -15.26 35.13 24.01
N GLU A 660 -15.98 34.86 22.94
CA GLU A 660 -15.46 34.90 21.59
C GLU A 660 -15.25 36.35 21.13
N PRO A 661 -14.42 36.60 20.12
CA PRO A 661 -14.17 37.96 19.63
C PRO A 661 -15.44 38.74 19.27
N GLU A 662 -16.46 38.05 18.74
CA GLU A 662 -17.73 38.62 18.32
C GLU A 662 -18.57 39.07 19.51
N ASP A 663 -18.42 38.47 20.69
CA ASP A 663 -19.16 38.79 21.90
C ASP A 663 -18.44 39.81 22.81
N TYR A 664 -17.13 40.08 22.52
CA TYR A 664 -16.28 40.86 23.43
C TYR A 664 -16.86 42.22 23.79
N ASP A 665 -17.24 43.00 22.78
CA ASP A 665 -17.75 44.35 23.01
C ASP A 665 -19.06 44.35 23.81
N SER A 666 -19.91 43.37 23.56
CA SER A 666 -21.18 43.24 24.27
C SER A 666 -20.99 42.86 25.76
N VAL A 667 -20.00 41.98 26.04
CA VAL A 667 -19.68 41.62 27.44
C VAL A 667 -18.98 42.76 28.16
N MET A 668 -18.10 43.48 27.47
CA MET A 668 -17.40 44.64 28.02
C MET A 668 -18.32 45.83 28.28
N ALA A 669 -19.47 45.90 27.62
CA ALA A 669 -20.48 46.93 27.87
C ALA A 669 -21.17 46.79 29.24
N ASP A 670 -21.17 45.60 29.85
CA ASP A 670 -21.63 45.37 31.22
C ASP A 670 -20.49 45.68 32.21
N PRO A 671 -20.61 46.72 33.05
CA PRO A 671 -19.50 47.14 33.92
C PRO A 671 -19.12 46.10 34.98
N ILE A 672 -20.04 45.21 35.34
CA ILE A 672 -19.76 44.14 36.30
C ILE A 672 -19.06 42.98 35.60
N ALA A 673 -19.59 42.55 34.46
CA ALA A 673 -18.98 41.44 33.68
C ALA A 673 -17.55 41.79 33.23
N ALA A 674 -17.33 43.04 32.81
CA ALA A 674 -16.02 43.54 32.35
C ALA A 674 -14.90 43.35 33.38
N LYS A 675 -15.21 43.40 34.70
CA LYS A 675 -14.23 43.17 35.77
C LYS A 675 -13.59 41.78 35.72
N TYR A 676 -14.34 40.82 35.18
CA TYR A 676 -13.98 39.39 35.21
C TYR A 676 -13.53 38.88 33.87
N VAL A 677 -13.49 39.71 32.83
CA VAL A 677 -12.95 39.31 31.50
C VAL A 677 -11.43 39.18 31.63
N ARG A 678 -10.94 38.00 31.28
CA ARG A 678 -9.50 37.67 31.22
C ARG A 678 -9.13 37.11 29.87
N PRO A 679 -7.93 37.43 29.33
CA PRO A 679 -7.42 36.76 28.17
C PRO A 679 -7.39 35.24 28.40
N PHE A 680 -7.86 34.46 27.41
CA PHE A 680 -7.92 33.02 27.49
C PHE A 680 -7.11 32.39 26.35
N ARG A 681 -6.21 31.47 26.69
CA ARG A 681 -5.34 30.82 25.70
C ARG A 681 -5.52 29.30 25.73
N MET A 682 -6.09 28.76 24.66
CA MET A 682 -6.01 27.34 24.33
C MET A 682 -4.83 27.09 23.40
N GLY A 683 -4.60 25.86 22.97
CA GLY A 683 -3.49 25.53 22.06
C GLY A 683 -3.49 26.33 20.75
N ARG A 684 -4.66 26.56 20.17
CA ARG A 684 -4.81 27.34 18.93
C ARG A 684 -4.50 28.82 19.11
N GLU A 685 -5.00 29.41 20.16
CA GLU A 685 -4.79 30.83 20.48
C GLU A 685 -3.30 31.08 20.80
N LEU A 686 -2.66 30.15 21.52
CA LEU A 686 -1.24 30.26 21.84
C LEU A 686 -0.36 30.09 20.59
N ILE A 687 -0.68 29.12 19.71
CA ILE A 687 0.10 28.83 18.49
C ILE A 687 -0.02 29.95 17.44
N HIS A 688 -1.20 30.56 17.31
CA HIS A 688 -1.51 31.51 16.25
C HIS A 688 -1.64 32.96 16.71
N GLY A 689 -1.44 33.23 18.00
CA GLY A 689 -1.56 34.58 18.57
C GLY A 689 -2.97 35.16 18.46
N LYS A 690 -4.01 34.31 18.49
CA LYS A 690 -5.40 34.74 18.36
C LYS A 690 -5.95 35.22 19.69
N ASP A 691 -6.75 36.26 19.64
CA ASP A 691 -7.43 36.78 20.83
C ASP A 691 -8.71 35.97 21.12
N ARG A 692 -8.88 35.71 22.41
CA ARG A 692 -10.01 35.02 23.00
C ARG A 692 -10.01 35.33 24.50
N TRP A 693 -11.16 35.42 25.10
CA TRP A 693 -11.29 35.73 26.51
C TRP A 693 -12.19 34.76 27.24
N CYS A 694 -12.20 34.82 28.55
CA CYS A 694 -13.15 34.12 29.40
C CYS A 694 -13.63 35.00 30.55
N LEU A 695 -14.78 34.65 31.10
CA LEU A 695 -15.26 35.15 32.35
C LEU A 695 -14.64 34.34 33.50
N TRP A 696 -13.65 34.94 34.20
CA TRP A 696 -12.96 34.33 35.32
C TRP A 696 -13.60 34.79 36.61
N LEU A 697 -14.65 34.03 37.05
CA LEU A 697 -15.58 34.47 38.12
C LEU A 697 -15.22 33.90 39.50
N VAL A 698 -13.94 33.64 39.77
CA VAL A 698 -13.47 33.04 41.04
C VAL A 698 -13.80 33.96 42.21
N ASP A 699 -13.65 35.28 42.04
CA ASP A 699 -13.85 36.30 43.04
C ASP A 699 -15.20 37.03 42.91
N ALA A 700 -16.09 36.56 42.08
CA ALA A 700 -17.39 37.19 41.86
C ALA A 700 -18.36 36.96 43.04
N THR A 701 -18.95 38.05 43.56
CA THR A 701 -19.90 37.91 44.63
C THR A 701 -21.28 37.43 44.15
N PRO A 702 -22.09 36.82 45.02
CA PRO A 702 -23.44 36.42 44.65
C PRO A 702 -24.30 37.59 44.16
N GLU A 703 -24.12 38.82 44.71
CA GLU A 703 -24.81 40.00 44.28
C GLU A 703 -24.43 40.39 42.85
N GLU A 704 -23.14 40.37 42.50
CA GLU A 704 -22.66 40.70 41.15
C GLU A 704 -23.15 39.71 40.13
N LEU A 705 -23.21 38.43 40.49
CA LEU A 705 -23.76 37.39 39.62
C LEU A 705 -25.27 37.56 39.35
N GLN A 706 -25.99 38.17 40.28
CA GLN A 706 -27.42 38.44 40.14
C GLN A 706 -27.72 39.75 39.43
N VAL A 707 -26.94 40.80 39.70
CA VAL A 707 -27.16 42.13 39.15
C VAL A 707 -26.79 42.20 37.66
N SER A 708 -25.65 41.63 37.28
CA SER A 708 -25.25 41.58 35.89
C SER A 708 -26.14 40.61 35.10
N GLN A 709 -26.86 41.13 34.13
CA GLN A 709 -27.67 40.29 33.24
C GLN A 709 -26.80 39.33 32.44
N VAL A 710 -25.66 39.81 31.94
CA VAL A 710 -24.70 39.01 31.15
C VAL A 710 -24.16 37.85 31.98
N LEU A 711 -23.76 38.07 33.22
CA LEU A 711 -23.26 37.03 34.10
C LEU A 711 -24.34 36.01 34.46
N ARG A 712 -25.53 36.49 34.82
CA ARG A 712 -26.64 35.61 35.19
C ARG A 712 -27.04 34.68 34.05
N GLU A 713 -27.29 35.20 32.87
CA GLU A 713 -27.66 34.38 31.70
C GLU A 713 -26.63 33.34 31.37
N ARG A 714 -25.35 33.70 31.35
CA ARG A 714 -24.23 32.75 31.02
C ARG A 714 -24.05 31.71 32.13
N VAL A 715 -24.12 32.10 33.39
CA VAL A 715 -23.99 31.18 34.55
C VAL A 715 -25.18 30.20 34.62
N ASP A 716 -26.38 30.64 34.34
CA ASP A 716 -27.55 29.76 34.29
C ASP A 716 -27.44 28.76 33.11
N ALA A 717 -26.96 29.21 31.95
CA ALA A 717 -26.71 28.33 30.84
C ALA A 717 -25.62 27.27 31.15
N VAL A 718 -24.56 27.61 31.90
CA VAL A 718 -23.57 26.63 32.41
C VAL A 718 -24.22 25.63 33.34
N ARG A 719 -25.08 26.07 34.27
CA ARG A 719 -25.79 25.20 35.19
C ARG A 719 -26.62 24.17 34.43
N GLU A 720 -27.44 24.63 33.48
CA GLU A 720 -28.23 23.72 32.64
C GLU A 720 -27.37 22.72 31.81
N PHE A 721 -26.29 23.22 31.20
CA PHE A 721 -25.37 22.37 30.46
C PHE A 721 -24.81 21.25 31.33
N ARG A 722 -24.34 21.59 32.55
CA ARG A 722 -23.77 20.59 33.48
C ARG A 722 -24.79 19.60 33.99
N LEU A 723 -26.03 20.04 34.25
CA LEU A 723 -27.13 19.15 34.68
C LEU A 723 -27.51 18.12 33.61
N LYS A 724 -27.41 18.46 32.33
CA LYS A 724 -27.70 17.56 31.19
C LYS A 724 -26.58 16.54 30.96
N SER A 725 -25.45 16.63 31.67
CA SER A 725 -24.32 15.71 31.44
C SER A 725 -24.62 14.28 31.88
N LYS A 726 -24.19 13.30 31.09
CA LYS A 726 -24.24 11.87 31.46
C LYS A 726 -23.31 11.53 32.64
N LYS A 727 -22.27 12.36 32.91
CA LYS A 727 -21.27 12.15 33.97
C LYS A 727 -21.72 12.71 35.30
N ALA A 728 -21.82 11.91 36.35
CA ALA A 728 -22.20 12.33 37.70
C ALA A 728 -21.28 13.43 38.30
N PRO A 729 -19.92 13.37 38.14
CA PRO A 729 -19.03 14.43 38.58
C PRO A 729 -19.34 15.79 37.96
N THR A 730 -19.63 15.80 36.64
CA THR A 730 -19.97 17.04 35.92
C THR A 730 -21.32 17.62 36.43
N ARG A 731 -22.31 16.77 36.71
CA ARG A 731 -23.60 17.22 37.26
C ARG A 731 -23.46 17.86 38.63
N ARG A 732 -22.57 17.35 39.50
CA ARG A 732 -22.28 17.98 40.82
C ARG A 732 -21.71 19.39 40.71
N LYS A 733 -20.93 19.65 39.64
CA LYS A 733 -20.38 21.00 39.36
C LYS A 733 -21.41 22.02 38.90
N ALA A 734 -22.68 21.61 38.70
CA ALA A 734 -23.79 22.53 38.49
C ALA A 734 -24.16 23.34 39.73
N GLU A 735 -23.67 22.96 40.91
CA GLU A 735 -23.82 23.72 42.16
C GLU A 735 -22.94 24.99 42.17
N THR A 736 -21.83 24.99 41.42
CA THR A 736 -20.91 26.11 41.27
C THR A 736 -20.75 26.49 39.79
N PRO A 737 -21.79 26.93 39.11
CA PRO A 737 -21.78 27.08 37.64
C PRO A 737 -20.92 28.26 37.18
N HIS A 738 -20.63 29.25 38.03
CA HIS A 738 -19.74 30.37 37.77
C HIS A 738 -18.25 29.98 37.77
N MET A 739 -17.90 28.82 38.35
CA MET A 739 -16.51 28.36 38.43
C MET A 739 -16.16 27.47 37.23
N PHE A 740 -14.90 27.52 36.79
CA PHE A 740 -14.36 26.47 35.94
C PHE A 740 -14.40 25.13 36.66
N ASP A 741 -14.63 24.05 35.94
CA ASP A 741 -14.67 22.67 36.48
C ASP A 741 -13.35 22.31 37.19
N GLU A 742 -12.22 22.67 36.54
CA GLU A 742 -10.88 22.55 37.13
C GLU A 742 -10.17 23.89 37.05
N ASN A 743 -9.67 24.36 38.19
CA ASN A 743 -8.88 25.60 38.29
C ASN A 743 -7.44 25.28 38.63
N HIS A 744 -6.53 25.53 37.67
CA HIS A 744 -5.09 25.32 37.79
C HIS A 744 -4.30 26.60 37.54
N GLN A 745 -4.96 27.77 37.60
CA GLN A 745 -4.33 29.06 37.30
C GLN A 745 -3.25 29.39 38.36
N PRO A 746 -1.99 29.64 37.92
CA PRO A 746 -0.93 30.08 38.81
C PRO A 746 -1.15 31.50 39.30
N GLU A 747 -0.67 31.79 40.51
CA GLU A 747 -0.70 33.14 41.11
C GLU A 747 0.38 34.07 40.53
N ALA A 748 1.44 33.53 39.96
CA ALA A 748 2.54 34.25 39.32
C ALA A 748 2.60 33.95 37.82
N GLY A 749 3.47 34.69 37.11
CA GLY A 749 3.74 34.40 35.69
C GLY A 749 4.27 32.97 35.50
N TYR A 750 3.93 32.38 34.39
CA TYR A 750 4.20 30.96 34.08
C TYR A 750 4.47 30.72 32.62
N VAL A 751 5.09 29.60 32.31
CA VAL A 751 5.30 29.15 30.95
C VAL A 751 4.11 28.33 30.49
N GLY A 752 3.54 28.70 29.33
CA GLY A 752 2.49 27.95 28.62
C GLY A 752 3.04 27.21 27.40
N VAL A 753 2.69 25.91 27.29
CA VAL A 753 3.10 25.03 26.19
C VAL A 753 1.86 24.37 25.61
N PRO A 754 1.59 24.49 24.30
CA PRO A 754 0.47 23.79 23.67
C PRO A 754 0.59 22.30 23.88
N SER A 755 -0.51 21.60 24.15
CA SER A 755 -0.52 20.15 24.31
C SER A 755 -0.26 19.38 23.01
N VAL A 756 -0.37 20.03 21.87
CA VAL A 756 -0.13 19.47 20.54
C VAL A 756 0.42 20.55 19.61
N PHE A 757 1.43 20.22 18.82
CA PHE A 757 1.93 21.07 17.74
C PHE A 757 2.44 20.21 16.58
N SER A 758 2.56 20.83 15.37
CA SER A 758 2.92 20.13 14.14
C SER A 758 4.36 19.61 14.16
N GLU A 759 4.59 18.40 13.64
CA GLU A 759 5.91 17.81 13.41
C GLU A 759 6.84 18.69 12.54
N ARG A 760 6.27 19.55 11.69
CA ARG A 760 7.02 20.45 10.82
C ARG A 760 7.69 21.62 11.57
N ARG A 761 7.36 21.84 12.84
CA ARG A 761 7.95 22.92 13.62
C ARG A 761 9.37 22.54 14.06
N GLN A 762 10.32 23.43 13.81
CA GLN A 762 11.69 23.27 14.31
C GLN A 762 11.79 23.56 15.81
N TRP A 763 10.91 24.44 16.32
CA TRP A 763 10.89 24.91 17.69
C TRP A 763 9.52 24.68 18.32
N ALA A 764 9.50 24.33 19.59
CA ALA A 764 8.26 24.31 20.37
C ALA A 764 7.68 25.72 20.47
N THR A 765 6.37 25.82 20.25
CA THR A 765 5.67 27.06 20.56
C THR A 765 5.53 27.14 22.07
N VAL A 766 6.26 28.02 22.71
CA VAL A 766 6.22 28.25 24.16
C VAL A 766 6.11 29.73 24.40
N ALA A 767 5.33 30.13 25.40
CA ALA A 767 5.18 31.53 25.77
C ALA A 767 5.23 31.71 27.28
N TYR A 768 5.83 32.77 27.71
CA TYR A 768 5.69 33.26 29.09
C TYR A 768 4.39 34.04 29.19
N LEU A 769 3.50 33.60 30.07
CA LEU A 769 2.18 34.16 30.28
C LEU A 769 2.11 34.86 31.65
N ASP A 770 1.53 36.07 31.68
CA ASP A 770 1.20 36.76 32.91
C ASP A 770 0.12 36.02 33.70
N ALA A 771 0.09 36.16 35.02
CA ALA A 771 -0.90 35.53 35.88
C ALA A 771 -2.36 35.92 35.52
N SER A 772 -2.58 37.08 34.88
CA SER A 772 -3.89 37.52 34.41
C SER A 772 -4.40 36.76 33.18
N VAL A 773 -3.52 36.05 32.45
CA VAL A 773 -3.88 35.24 31.27
C VAL A 773 -4.29 33.84 31.72
N ILE A 774 -5.47 33.41 31.39
CA ILE A 774 -5.97 32.10 31.78
C ILE A 774 -5.59 31.07 30.70
N ALA A 775 -4.79 30.07 31.07
CA ALA A 775 -4.48 28.93 30.20
C ALA A 775 -5.56 27.87 30.31
N GLY A 776 -6.08 27.45 29.16
CA GLY A 776 -7.05 26.36 29.08
C GLY A 776 -6.40 24.96 29.05
N ASN A 777 -7.20 23.94 29.19
CA ASN A 777 -6.78 22.53 29.31
C ASN A 777 -6.11 21.91 28.06
N LYS A 778 -5.88 22.70 27.01
CA LYS A 778 -5.05 22.34 25.84
C LYS A 778 -3.68 23.05 25.85
N VAL A 779 -3.35 23.66 26.98
CA VAL A 779 -2.04 24.26 27.25
C VAL A 779 -1.52 23.62 28.53
N TYR A 780 -0.31 23.10 28.49
CA TYR A 780 0.43 22.74 29.69
C TYR A 780 0.98 24.03 30.33
N ILE A 781 0.95 24.10 31.63
CA ILE A 781 1.48 25.19 32.40
C ILE A 781 2.58 24.70 33.35
N VAL A 782 3.62 25.52 33.51
CA VAL A 782 4.72 25.25 34.44
C VAL A 782 5.17 26.58 35.08
N SER A 783 5.33 26.59 36.40
CA SER A 783 5.93 27.70 37.10
C SER A 783 7.41 27.80 36.72
N ASP A 784 7.85 28.99 36.34
CA ASP A 784 9.20 29.23 35.84
C ASP A 784 9.70 30.62 36.32
N SER A 785 10.25 30.62 37.47
CA SER A 785 10.69 31.90 38.13
C SER A 785 12.08 32.34 37.64
N ASP A 786 12.86 31.43 37.06
CA ASP A 786 14.26 31.68 36.65
C ASP A 786 14.50 31.54 35.15
N GLY A 787 13.47 31.22 34.38
CA GLY A 787 13.55 31.02 32.93
C GLY A 787 14.13 29.69 32.50
N PHE A 788 14.38 28.76 33.43
CA PHE A 788 15.00 27.47 33.14
C PHE A 788 14.07 26.56 32.32
N ALA A 789 12.81 26.42 32.72
CA ALA A 789 11.84 25.64 32.00
C ALA A 789 11.59 26.19 30.58
N PHE A 790 11.50 27.51 30.44
CA PHE A 790 11.36 28.18 29.15
C PHE A 790 12.56 27.89 28.26
N ALA A 791 13.79 28.00 28.75
CA ALA A 791 15.01 27.77 27.98
C ALA A 791 15.10 26.32 27.46
N ILE A 792 14.76 25.33 28.30
CA ILE A 792 14.78 23.94 27.90
C ILE A 792 13.70 23.64 26.86
N ILE A 793 12.46 24.04 27.10
CA ILE A 793 11.32 23.71 26.24
C ILE A 793 11.43 24.43 24.89
N SER A 794 11.99 25.67 24.87
CA SER A 794 12.24 26.39 23.63
C SER A 794 13.45 25.89 22.83
N SER A 795 14.24 24.98 23.39
CA SER A 795 15.46 24.48 22.75
C SER A 795 15.15 23.51 21.57
N LEU A 796 16.08 23.46 20.61
CA LEU A 796 16.02 22.49 19.52
C LEU A 796 16.12 21.05 20.05
N MET A 797 16.87 20.83 21.13
CA MET A 797 17.03 19.52 21.76
C MET A 797 15.69 18.97 22.28
N PHE A 798 14.83 19.84 22.88
CA PHE A 798 13.48 19.42 23.29
C PHE A 798 12.66 18.92 22.10
N MET A 799 12.68 19.65 20.97
CA MET A 799 11.97 19.21 19.76
C MET A 799 12.54 17.94 19.16
N THR A 800 13.85 17.77 19.16
CA THR A 800 14.51 16.55 18.69
C THR A 800 14.11 15.34 19.55
N TRP A 801 13.98 15.56 20.86
CA TRP A 801 13.54 14.52 21.78
C TRP A 801 12.04 14.20 21.65
N GLN A 802 11.20 15.18 21.29
CA GLN A 802 9.76 14.99 21.06
C GLN A 802 9.44 14.29 19.73
N LYS A 803 10.27 14.51 18.73
CA LYS A 803 10.17 13.85 17.40
C LYS A 803 10.70 12.43 17.42
#